data_ad673108064989cba5b7a2f985348ba2
#
_entry.id   ad673108064989cba5b7a2f985348ba2
#
_cell.length_a   1.000
_cell.length_b   1.000
_cell.length_c   1.000
_cell.angle_alpha   90.00
_cell.angle_beta   90.00
_cell.angle_gamma   90.00
#
_symmetry.space_group_name_H-M   'P 1'
#
loop_
_entity.id
_entity.type
_entity.pdbx_description
1 polymer ?
#
loop_
_entity_poly.entity_id
_entity_poly.type
_entity_poly.pdbx_seq_one_letter_code
_entity_poly.pdbx_strand_id
1 'polypeptide(L)'
;MKKIRQVLSLFTLTAMLGGMPTSAVAADINIIPVPVKTQRLSGEFILPQKVAISYNTAEGKAIAQYLADKLNASTGYEVNVGAKKANITIQISPSMKMAEEGYRLRVSSKGVTIKAKTGKGAFYGMQSFMQLLPAQIESPTKVSGVKWVAQCCDIEDAPRFGYRGFHVDPCRHFMTVENVKKEIDIMSMFKVNTMHFHLTEDQGWRIEIKKYPKLTSIGAYRKEGDGSIYGGYYTQEQIKDIVDYAAKRYITVIPEVDIPGHMMAAIAAYPELSCKGKPGSPRIVWGVEDIVLCPGKEDMFRFLEDVFREMVPLFPGKYFHIGGDECPKVSWKNCPACQKRIQNEDLQADGKHSAEERLQSYVIRRMEKILAKYGKKIIGWDEILEGGLSPDATVMSWRGTQGGIDAALQKHDVIMTPAWGGGLYLDYYQGDRKVEPITIQSSPVYLSETYGYNPVPDTLKTLGLSQHILGVQCNNWSEYMYSNAKREYQMYPRALALAEIAWSPLNRKNFKDFCRRLDANCVRLDEHHARYHIPLPEQPNGSCDKVVIIRDTTVTFTTSRPMKMVYTLDGTTPQPTSAVYQQPIPVSGNAIIKIATVLPSGKMSRVRTVVVEKQNYAPAAIVAEPKQGLKVRRVKGNYLRVDELNWTDSVWQESVIAQPNEMKIKQEEDAATLRGANNYAAIAEGYIYVPEDGVYYLSSRLDQLWIDNQLVISNEGEVKAVSSRDTSLALAKGLHPVKMVFLSNIIGGWPGWWSDLSVEMRKDTATKFSKVSSEQYCH
;
A
#
# COMPACT_ATOMS: atom_id res chain seq x y z
N MET A 1 -86.58 -3.77 10.80
CA MET A 1 -87.22 -3.87 9.47
C MET A 1 -86.15 -4.01 8.43
N LYS A 2 -86.29 -5.02 7.54
CA LYS A 2 -85.57 -5.37 6.30
C LYS A 2 -84.11 -5.77 6.41
N LYS A 3 -83.89 -7.11 6.38
CA LYS A 3 -82.74 -7.88 6.02
C LYS A 3 -82.37 -7.71 4.54
N ILE A 4 -81.09 -7.51 4.22
CA ILE A 4 -80.59 -7.78 2.89
C ILE A 4 -79.41 -8.81 3.02
N ARG A 5 -79.61 -9.97 2.44
CA ARG A 5 -78.65 -11.05 2.30
C ARG A 5 -77.64 -10.65 1.18
N GLN A 6 -76.37 -10.76 1.42
CA GLN A 6 -75.33 -10.80 0.38
C GLN A 6 -75.02 -12.22 -0.01
N VAL A 7 -75.15 -12.48 -1.31
CA VAL A 7 -74.76 -13.74 -1.97
C VAL A 7 -73.26 -13.68 -2.26
N LEU A 8 -72.50 -14.65 -1.78
CA LEU A 8 -71.09 -14.87 -2.12
C LEU A 8 -71.04 -15.64 -3.46
N SER A 9 -70.56 -15.02 -4.52
CA SER A 9 -70.19 -15.68 -5.76
C SER A 9 -68.70 -16.01 -5.73
N LEU A 10 -68.36 -17.31 -5.71
CA LEU A 10 -67.00 -17.85 -5.83
C LEU A 10 -66.64 -17.81 -7.31
N PHE A 11 -65.73 -16.92 -7.71
CA PHE A 11 -65.04 -16.98 -9.03
C PHE A 11 -63.68 -17.66 -8.80
N THR A 12 -63.54 -18.89 -9.24
CA THR A 12 -62.29 -19.61 -9.42
C THR A 12 -61.55 -19.02 -10.61
N LEU A 13 -60.54 -18.21 -10.37
CA LEU A 13 -59.63 -17.69 -11.40
C LEU A 13 -58.43 -18.68 -11.52
N THR A 14 -58.44 -19.51 -12.54
CA THR A 14 -57.31 -20.37 -12.90
C THR A 14 -56.22 -19.49 -13.54
N ALA A 15 -55.22 -19.09 -12.77
CA ALA A 15 -54.06 -18.38 -13.33
C ALA A 15 -53.17 -19.39 -14.07
N MET A 16 -53.20 -19.39 -15.38
CA MET A 16 -52.13 -19.98 -16.20
C MET A 16 -50.86 -19.15 -15.97
N LEU A 17 -49.95 -19.64 -15.17
CA LEU A 17 -48.57 -19.18 -15.12
C LEU A 17 -47.86 -19.59 -16.42
N GLY A 18 -48.01 -18.76 -17.44
CA GLY A 18 -47.11 -18.74 -18.59
C GLY A 18 -45.73 -18.32 -18.12
N GLY A 19 -44.80 -19.28 -17.89
CA GLY A 19 -43.41 -18.98 -17.67
C GLY A 19 -42.85 -18.20 -18.84
N MET A 20 -42.71 -16.86 -18.68
CA MET A 20 -41.83 -16.11 -19.56
C MET A 20 -40.42 -16.69 -19.40
N PRO A 21 -39.73 -17.05 -20.47
CA PRO A 21 -38.33 -17.41 -20.36
C PRO A 21 -37.61 -16.18 -19.80
N THR A 22 -37.10 -16.26 -18.59
CA THR A 22 -36.10 -15.32 -18.13
C THR A 22 -34.96 -15.43 -19.11
N SER A 23 -34.83 -14.44 -20.00
CA SER A 23 -33.65 -14.29 -20.83
C SER A 23 -32.47 -14.25 -19.87
N ALA A 24 -31.71 -15.34 -19.83
CA ALA A 24 -30.48 -15.42 -19.09
C ALA A 24 -29.62 -14.23 -19.53
N VAL A 25 -29.47 -13.25 -18.66
CA VAL A 25 -28.54 -12.14 -18.88
C VAL A 25 -27.18 -12.80 -19.04
N ALA A 26 -26.69 -12.83 -20.26
CA ALA A 26 -25.43 -13.47 -20.58
C ALA A 26 -24.33 -12.80 -19.74
N ALA A 27 -23.50 -13.62 -19.06
CA ALA A 27 -22.46 -13.15 -18.14
C ALA A 27 -21.55 -12.10 -18.78
N ASP A 28 -21.31 -10.99 -18.08
CA ASP A 28 -20.42 -9.92 -18.54
C ASP A 28 -18.97 -10.42 -18.61
N ILE A 29 -18.20 -9.90 -19.58
CA ILE A 29 -16.77 -10.16 -19.67
C ILE A 29 -16.06 -9.28 -18.64
N ASN A 30 -15.52 -9.91 -17.58
CA ASN A 30 -14.94 -9.24 -16.41
C ASN A 30 -13.41 -9.31 -16.36
N ILE A 31 -12.74 -9.32 -17.53
CA ILE A 31 -11.27 -9.43 -17.61
C ILE A 31 -10.61 -8.13 -17.13
N ILE A 32 -9.65 -8.26 -16.21
CA ILE A 32 -8.67 -7.23 -15.81
C ILE A 32 -7.27 -7.77 -16.11
N PRO A 33 -6.43 -7.03 -16.81
CA PRO A 33 -6.67 -5.77 -17.54
C PRO A 33 -7.65 -5.93 -18.72
N VAL A 34 -8.39 -4.85 -19.03
CA VAL A 34 -9.30 -4.87 -20.19
C VAL A 34 -8.53 -5.08 -21.48
N PRO A 35 -8.90 -6.08 -22.32
CA PRO A 35 -8.18 -6.35 -23.55
C PRO A 35 -8.30 -5.24 -24.59
N VAL A 36 -7.32 -5.15 -25.49
CA VAL A 36 -7.29 -4.19 -26.61
C VAL A 36 -8.57 -4.30 -27.45
N LYS A 37 -8.95 -5.53 -27.82
CA LYS A 37 -10.16 -5.78 -28.58
C LYS A 37 -10.88 -7.00 -28.02
N THR A 38 -12.18 -6.85 -27.81
CA THR A 38 -13.08 -7.93 -27.36
C THR A 38 -14.34 -7.89 -28.19
N GLN A 39 -14.68 -9.01 -28.81
CA GLN A 39 -15.94 -9.22 -29.49
C GLN A 39 -16.71 -10.33 -28.81
N ARG A 40 -17.86 -9.99 -28.23
CA ARG A 40 -18.77 -10.98 -27.65
C ARG A 40 -19.44 -11.76 -28.81
N LEU A 41 -19.52 -13.09 -28.61
CA LEU A 41 -20.21 -14.01 -29.50
C LEU A 41 -21.41 -14.62 -28.78
N SER A 42 -22.37 -15.13 -29.53
CA SER A 42 -23.52 -15.84 -28.93
C SER A 42 -23.12 -17.17 -28.32
N GLY A 43 -23.78 -17.53 -27.22
CA GLY A 43 -23.61 -18.82 -26.52
C GLY A 43 -22.51 -18.83 -25.51
N GLU A 44 -22.32 -19.99 -24.88
CA GLU A 44 -21.38 -20.27 -23.82
C GLU A 44 -20.55 -21.52 -24.14
N PHE A 45 -19.32 -21.57 -23.67
CA PHE A 45 -18.51 -22.77 -23.60
C PHE A 45 -18.74 -23.42 -22.24
N ILE A 46 -19.27 -24.63 -22.22
CA ILE A 46 -19.43 -25.43 -21.02
C ILE A 46 -18.20 -26.32 -20.90
N LEU A 47 -17.45 -26.20 -19.80
CA LEU A 47 -16.27 -27.02 -19.54
C LEU A 47 -16.71 -28.48 -19.35
N PRO A 48 -16.26 -29.43 -20.18
CA PRO A 48 -16.66 -30.84 -20.03
C PRO A 48 -15.95 -31.50 -18.84
N GLN A 49 -16.59 -32.52 -18.25
CA GLN A 49 -15.97 -33.25 -17.12
C GLN A 49 -14.67 -33.98 -17.50
N LYS A 50 -14.51 -34.31 -18.78
CA LYS A 50 -13.25 -34.82 -19.36
C LYS A 50 -12.68 -33.74 -20.27
N VAL A 51 -11.75 -32.96 -19.70
CA VAL A 51 -11.08 -31.86 -20.42
C VAL A 51 -9.90 -32.43 -21.19
N ALA A 52 -9.78 -32.07 -22.44
CA ALA A 52 -8.65 -32.43 -23.30
C ALA A 52 -7.92 -31.15 -23.75
N ILE A 53 -6.63 -31.06 -23.48
CA ILE A 53 -5.78 -29.92 -23.85
C ILE A 53 -4.71 -30.36 -24.86
N SER A 54 -4.62 -29.68 -26.01
CA SER A 54 -3.53 -29.86 -26.99
C SER A 54 -2.57 -28.66 -26.98
N TYR A 55 -1.34 -28.95 -27.34
CA TYR A 55 -0.26 -27.96 -27.48
C TYR A 55 0.68 -28.35 -28.63
N ASN A 56 1.53 -27.44 -29.08
CA ASN A 56 2.46 -27.69 -30.19
C ASN A 56 3.95 -27.42 -29.85
N THR A 57 4.27 -26.93 -28.66
CA THR A 57 5.66 -26.63 -28.23
C THR A 57 5.91 -27.06 -26.79
N ALA A 58 7.18 -27.12 -26.36
CA ALA A 58 7.53 -27.41 -24.97
C ALA A 58 6.99 -26.33 -23.98
N GLU A 59 7.04 -25.04 -24.33
CA GLU A 59 6.42 -23.97 -23.57
C GLU A 59 4.90 -24.14 -23.50
N GLY A 60 4.27 -24.49 -24.63
CA GLY A 60 2.84 -24.79 -24.67
C GLY A 60 2.45 -25.95 -23.77
N LYS A 61 3.33 -26.97 -23.63
CA LYS A 61 3.14 -28.09 -22.69
C LYS A 61 3.13 -27.59 -21.24
N ALA A 62 4.07 -26.74 -20.85
CA ALA A 62 4.16 -26.20 -19.49
C ALA A 62 2.90 -25.37 -19.13
N ILE A 63 2.41 -24.55 -20.07
CA ILE A 63 1.19 -23.74 -19.89
C ILE A 63 -0.06 -24.66 -19.82
N ALA A 64 -0.13 -25.70 -20.67
CA ALA A 64 -1.21 -26.67 -20.64
C ALA A 64 -1.24 -27.43 -19.31
N GLN A 65 -0.09 -27.79 -18.76
CA GLN A 65 0.00 -28.42 -17.45
C GLN A 65 -0.44 -27.48 -16.33
N TYR A 66 0.02 -26.22 -16.34
CA TYR A 66 -0.42 -25.22 -15.36
C TYR A 66 -1.96 -25.05 -15.37
N LEU A 67 -2.55 -24.95 -16.55
CA LEU A 67 -4.02 -24.89 -16.70
C LEU A 67 -4.69 -26.16 -16.19
N ALA A 68 -4.13 -27.32 -16.54
CA ALA A 68 -4.67 -28.62 -16.10
C ALA A 68 -4.67 -28.76 -14.58
N ASP A 69 -3.59 -28.35 -13.92
CA ASP A 69 -3.47 -28.39 -12.45
C ASP A 69 -4.52 -27.50 -11.79
N LYS A 70 -4.75 -26.30 -12.30
CA LYS A 70 -5.80 -25.37 -11.82
C LYS A 70 -7.20 -25.95 -12.04
N LEU A 71 -7.50 -26.43 -13.25
CA LEU A 71 -8.80 -27.03 -13.57
C LEU A 71 -9.07 -28.28 -12.70
N ASN A 72 -8.08 -29.15 -12.56
CA ASN A 72 -8.22 -30.37 -11.75
C ASN A 72 -8.50 -30.03 -10.27
N ALA A 73 -7.70 -29.12 -9.69
CA ALA A 73 -7.84 -28.74 -8.28
C ALA A 73 -9.24 -28.20 -7.95
N SER A 74 -9.72 -27.23 -8.73
CA SER A 74 -10.97 -26.52 -8.44
C SER A 74 -12.23 -27.27 -8.87
N THR A 75 -12.19 -27.96 -10.00
CA THR A 75 -13.38 -28.65 -10.54
C THR A 75 -13.46 -30.12 -10.13
N GLY A 76 -12.33 -30.77 -9.89
CA GLY A 76 -12.21 -32.20 -9.72
C GLY A 76 -12.45 -32.96 -11.05
N TYR A 77 -12.37 -32.30 -12.20
CA TYR A 77 -12.54 -32.90 -13.52
C TYR A 77 -11.27 -33.62 -13.97
N GLU A 78 -11.42 -34.64 -14.81
CA GLU A 78 -10.30 -35.31 -15.45
C GLU A 78 -9.71 -34.43 -16.57
N VAL A 79 -8.45 -34.10 -16.48
CA VAL A 79 -7.77 -33.26 -17.48
C VAL A 79 -6.64 -34.01 -18.18
N ASN A 80 -6.75 -34.20 -19.46
CA ASN A 80 -5.77 -34.88 -20.30
C ASN A 80 -4.95 -33.87 -21.13
N VAL A 81 -3.65 -33.80 -20.85
CA VAL A 81 -2.70 -32.92 -21.55
C VAL A 81 -1.99 -33.68 -22.66
N GLY A 82 -2.00 -33.13 -23.88
CA GLY A 82 -1.38 -33.72 -25.07
C GLY A 82 -2.35 -34.53 -25.95
N ALA A 83 -3.67 -34.32 -25.75
CA ALA A 83 -4.71 -35.00 -26.53
C ALA A 83 -4.68 -34.56 -28.00
N LYS A 84 -4.87 -35.52 -28.94
CA LYS A 84 -4.97 -35.23 -30.38
C LYS A 84 -6.27 -34.48 -30.75
N LYS A 85 -7.39 -34.82 -30.10
CA LYS A 85 -8.65 -34.08 -30.18
C LYS A 85 -8.87 -33.37 -28.86
N ALA A 86 -8.96 -32.05 -28.87
CA ALA A 86 -8.95 -31.25 -27.67
C ALA A 86 -10.10 -30.24 -27.61
N ASN A 87 -10.58 -29.99 -26.40
CA ASN A 87 -11.54 -28.91 -26.10
C ASN A 87 -10.81 -27.57 -25.95
N ILE A 88 -9.54 -27.60 -25.53
CA ILE A 88 -8.68 -26.42 -25.37
C ILE A 88 -7.41 -26.64 -26.17
N THR A 89 -7.05 -25.66 -27.00
CA THR A 89 -5.86 -25.74 -27.84
C THR A 89 -4.94 -24.54 -27.59
N ILE A 90 -3.67 -24.79 -27.32
CA ILE A 90 -2.62 -23.80 -27.15
C ILE A 90 -1.66 -23.89 -28.31
N GLN A 91 -1.59 -22.82 -29.11
CA GLN A 91 -0.74 -22.75 -30.30
C GLN A 91 0.27 -21.60 -30.17
N ILE A 92 1.55 -21.95 -30.13
CA ILE A 92 2.65 -20.99 -30.12
C ILE A 92 3.40 -21.09 -31.46
N SER A 93 3.54 -19.97 -32.17
CA SER A 93 4.31 -19.92 -33.41
C SER A 93 5.05 -18.60 -33.53
N PRO A 94 6.41 -18.63 -33.59
CA PRO A 94 7.22 -17.43 -33.75
C PRO A 94 6.92 -16.61 -35.03
N SER A 95 6.31 -17.25 -36.03
CA SER A 95 5.91 -16.60 -37.31
C SER A 95 4.65 -15.76 -37.21
N MET A 96 3.91 -15.80 -36.10
CA MET A 96 2.71 -15.00 -35.95
C MET A 96 3.00 -13.49 -35.91
N LYS A 97 2.30 -12.71 -36.72
CA LYS A 97 2.39 -11.25 -36.76
C LYS A 97 1.64 -10.65 -35.58
N MET A 98 2.27 -10.65 -34.40
CA MET A 98 1.78 -10.04 -33.16
C MET A 98 2.94 -9.68 -32.23
N ALA A 99 2.66 -8.88 -31.21
CA ALA A 99 3.64 -8.54 -30.17
C ALA A 99 4.13 -9.80 -29.42
N GLU A 100 5.32 -9.74 -28.84
CA GLU A 100 5.94 -10.86 -28.07
C GLU A 100 4.99 -11.36 -26.96
N GLU A 101 4.33 -10.46 -26.27
CA GLU A 101 3.41 -10.77 -25.17
C GLU A 101 1.93 -10.76 -25.62
N GLY A 102 1.68 -10.60 -26.94
CA GLY A 102 0.34 -10.59 -27.52
C GLY A 102 -0.26 -12.00 -27.65
N TYR A 103 -1.58 -12.06 -27.69
CA TYR A 103 -2.33 -13.30 -27.89
C TYR A 103 -3.66 -13.05 -28.61
N ARG A 104 -4.21 -14.13 -29.19
CA ARG A 104 -5.60 -14.24 -29.64
C ARG A 104 -6.26 -15.38 -28.88
N LEU A 105 -7.38 -15.09 -28.24
CA LEU A 105 -8.21 -16.06 -27.52
C LEU A 105 -9.57 -16.12 -28.19
N ARG A 106 -9.93 -17.29 -28.68
CA ARG A 106 -11.28 -17.59 -29.18
C ARG A 106 -11.95 -18.59 -28.25
N VAL A 107 -13.11 -18.23 -27.73
CA VAL A 107 -14.00 -19.11 -26.97
C VAL A 107 -15.28 -19.31 -27.79
N SER A 108 -15.59 -20.54 -28.12
CA SER A 108 -16.80 -20.93 -28.81
C SER A 108 -17.48 -22.07 -28.08
N SER A 109 -18.74 -22.37 -28.36
CA SER A 109 -19.47 -23.51 -27.77
C SER A 109 -18.78 -24.87 -28.03
N LYS A 110 -17.90 -24.97 -29.03
CA LYS A 110 -17.17 -26.18 -29.41
C LYS A 110 -15.80 -26.30 -28.73
N GLY A 111 -15.24 -25.21 -28.21
CA GLY A 111 -13.91 -25.23 -27.57
C GLY A 111 -13.23 -23.89 -27.52
N VAL A 112 -12.02 -23.91 -26.96
CA VAL A 112 -11.17 -22.75 -26.69
C VAL A 112 -9.87 -22.85 -27.49
N THR A 113 -9.45 -21.76 -28.12
CA THR A 113 -8.17 -21.70 -28.84
C THR A 113 -7.40 -20.47 -28.39
N ILE A 114 -6.17 -20.68 -27.90
CA ILE A 114 -5.20 -19.65 -27.55
C ILE A 114 -4.08 -19.68 -28.57
N LYS A 115 -3.83 -18.56 -29.26
CA LYS A 115 -2.75 -18.39 -30.22
C LYS A 115 -1.81 -17.28 -29.80
N ALA A 116 -0.51 -17.52 -29.80
CA ALA A 116 0.49 -16.54 -29.43
C ALA A 116 1.82 -16.75 -30.19
N LYS A 117 2.62 -15.66 -30.24
CA LYS A 117 3.98 -15.74 -30.80
C LYS A 117 4.95 -16.45 -29.87
N THR A 118 4.79 -16.26 -28.55
CA THR A 118 5.66 -16.77 -27.49
C THR A 118 4.88 -17.46 -26.38
N GLY A 119 5.58 -18.16 -25.48
CA GLY A 119 5.01 -18.71 -24.25
C GLY A 119 4.38 -17.64 -23.37
N LYS A 120 5.01 -16.46 -23.23
CA LYS A 120 4.44 -15.32 -22.47
C LYS A 120 3.04 -14.95 -22.97
N GLY A 121 2.89 -14.72 -24.28
CA GLY A 121 1.58 -14.39 -24.85
C GLY A 121 0.55 -15.50 -24.63
N ALA A 122 0.95 -16.76 -24.79
CA ALA A 122 0.08 -17.90 -24.55
C ALA A 122 -0.36 -18.00 -23.08
N PHE A 123 0.53 -17.73 -22.12
CA PHE A 123 0.22 -17.67 -20.69
C PHE A 123 -0.80 -16.57 -20.38
N TYR A 124 -0.63 -15.36 -20.92
CA TYR A 124 -1.61 -14.27 -20.72
C TYR A 124 -2.96 -14.54 -21.38
N GLY A 125 -2.96 -15.24 -22.52
CA GLY A 125 -4.19 -15.74 -23.13
C GLY A 125 -4.90 -16.78 -22.26
N MET A 126 -4.15 -17.67 -21.62
CA MET A 126 -4.66 -18.64 -20.65
C MET A 126 -5.22 -17.93 -19.40
N GLN A 127 -4.54 -16.92 -18.85
CA GLN A 127 -5.05 -16.13 -17.74
C GLN A 127 -6.37 -15.42 -18.08
N SER A 128 -6.49 -14.89 -19.30
CA SER A 128 -7.74 -14.31 -19.77
C SER A 128 -8.87 -15.35 -19.90
N PHE A 129 -8.56 -16.55 -20.36
CA PHE A 129 -9.54 -17.65 -20.38
C PHE A 129 -9.99 -18.04 -18.96
N MET A 130 -9.06 -18.14 -18.01
CA MET A 130 -9.42 -18.43 -16.62
C MET A 130 -10.30 -17.33 -16.01
N GLN A 131 -10.08 -16.06 -16.36
CA GLN A 131 -10.94 -14.95 -15.93
C GLN A 131 -12.34 -14.96 -16.58
N LEU A 132 -12.56 -15.68 -17.67
CA LEU A 132 -13.89 -15.90 -18.24
C LEU A 132 -14.67 -17.01 -17.53
N LEU A 133 -14.00 -17.91 -16.79
CA LEU A 133 -14.61 -18.93 -15.95
C LEU A 133 -15.07 -18.32 -14.62
N PRO A 134 -15.99 -18.96 -13.88
CA PRO A 134 -16.33 -18.56 -12.51
C PRO A 134 -15.09 -18.38 -11.63
N ALA A 135 -15.12 -17.41 -10.73
CA ALA A 135 -13.97 -17.06 -9.90
C ALA A 135 -13.41 -18.21 -9.06
N GLN A 136 -14.27 -19.15 -8.71
CA GLN A 136 -13.92 -20.39 -7.99
C GLN A 136 -12.92 -21.28 -8.74
N ILE A 137 -12.59 -20.97 -10.01
CA ILE A 137 -11.51 -21.65 -10.73
C ILE A 137 -10.14 -21.44 -10.08
N GLU A 138 -9.99 -20.41 -9.26
CA GLU A 138 -8.77 -20.12 -8.50
C GLU A 138 -8.66 -20.94 -7.21
N SER A 139 -9.71 -21.61 -6.78
CA SER A 139 -9.71 -22.42 -5.56
C SER A 139 -8.65 -23.53 -5.62
N PRO A 140 -7.83 -23.71 -4.57
CA PRO A 140 -6.86 -24.78 -4.50
C PRO A 140 -7.50 -26.15 -4.22
N THR A 141 -8.81 -26.18 -3.95
CA THR A 141 -9.58 -27.40 -3.65
C THR A 141 -10.87 -27.41 -4.44
N LYS A 142 -11.41 -28.63 -4.62
CA LYS A 142 -12.64 -28.86 -5.36
C LYS A 142 -13.82 -28.08 -4.78
N VAL A 143 -14.51 -27.32 -5.65
CA VAL A 143 -15.73 -26.58 -5.32
C VAL A 143 -16.93 -27.26 -5.97
N SER A 144 -17.93 -27.61 -5.17
CA SER A 144 -19.16 -28.25 -5.64
C SER A 144 -20.23 -27.23 -6.00
N GLY A 145 -21.17 -27.59 -6.90
CA GLY A 145 -22.33 -26.77 -7.25
C GLY A 145 -22.03 -25.62 -8.23
N VAL A 146 -20.79 -25.47 -8.70
CA VAL A 146 -20.41 -24.45 -9.68
C VAL A 146 -20.66 -24.96 -11.10
N LYS A 147 -21.35 -24.14 -11.91
CA LYS A 147 -21.49 -24.36 -13.35
C LYS A 147 -20.29 -23.73 -14.06
N TRP A 148 -19.37 -24.57 -14.53
CA TRP A 148 -18.12 -24.13 -15.17
C TRP A 148 -18.35 -23.71 -16.61
N VAL A 149 -18.65 -22.43 -16.81
CA VAL A 149 -18.98 -21.86 -18.12
C VAL A 149 -18.17 -20.61 -18.42
N ALA A 150 -17.82 -20.41 -19.69
CA ALA A 150 -17.19 -19.20 -20.18
C ALA A 150 -18.02 -18.60 -21.32
N GLN A 151 -18.23 -17.28 -21.32
CA GLN A 151 -18.89 -16.55 -22.41
C GLN A 151 -18.12 -16.74 -23.71
N CYS A 152 -18.81 -17.09 -24.81
CA CYS A 152 -18.21 -17.11 -26.15
C CYS A 152 -17.75 -15.72 -26.58
N CYS A 153 -16.50 -15.63 -27.02
CA CYS A 153 -15.89 -14.37 -27.42
C CYS A 153 -14.65 -14.58 -28.30
N ASP A 154 -14.29 -13.53 -29.04
CA ASP A 154 -13.00 -13.37 -29.71
C ASP A 154 -12.26 -12.20 -29.03
N ILE A 155 -11.03 -12.45 -28.59
CA ILE A 155 -10.16 -11.47 -27.93
C ILE A 155 -8.84 -11.40 -28.70
N GLU A 156 -8.42 -10.18 -29.04
CA GLU A 156 -7.08 -9.86 -29.51
C GLU A 156 -6.46 -8.86 -28.54
N ASP A 157 -5.30 -9.19 -27.99
CA ASP A 157 -4.75 -8.45 -26.86
C ASP A 157 -3.22 -8.42 -26.88
N ALA A 158 -2.66 -7.34 -26.34
CA ALA A 158 -1.23 -7.14 -26.11
C ALA A 158 -1.00 -6.02 -25.11
N PRO A 159 0.09 -6.04 -24.33
CA PRO A 159 0.37 -5.00 -23.37
C PRO A 159 0.80 -3.68 -24.03
N ARG A 160 0.48 -2.58 -23.37
CA ARG A 160 0.95 -1.24 -23.71
C ARG A 160 2.44 -1.07 -23.37
N PHE A 161 2.89 -1.62 -22.23
CA PHE A 161 4.25 -1.51 -21.74
C PHE A 161 4.88 -2.88 -21.51
N GLY A 162 6.19 -2.99 -21.79
CA GLY A 162 7.00 -4.18 -21.55
C GLY A 162 7.30 -4.41 -20.05
N TYR A 163 7.42 -3.34 -19.26
CA TYR A 163 7.63 -3.39 -17.81
C TYR A 163 6.33 -3.10 -17.07
N ARG A 164 5.89 -4.03 -16.24
CA ARG A 164 4.68 -3.95 -15.41
C ARG A 164 5.03 -4.52 -14.04
N GLY A 165 5.41 -3.61 -13.12
CA GLY A 165 6.05 -3.97 -11.87
C GLY A 165 5.18 -3.86 -10.64
N PHE A 166 5.50 -4.68 -9.65
CA PHE A 166 5.12 -4.51 -8.25
C PHE A 166 6.34 -4.68 -7.35
N HIS A 167 6.33 -3.94 -6.25
CA HIS A 167 7.42 -3.90 -5.30
C HIS A 167 7.07 -4.66 -4.02
N VAL A 168 8.04 -5.38 -3.47
CA VAL A 168 7.93 -6.13 -2.21
C VAL A 168 9.07 -5.70 -1.30
N ASP A 169 8.73 -5.15 -0.14
CA ASP A 169 9.66 -4.76 0.94
C ASP A 169 9.58 -5.74 2.11
N PRO A 170 10.46 -6.72 2.22
CA PRO A 170 10.60 -7.57 3.40
C PRO A 170 11.53 -6.97 4.47
N CYS A 171 12.12 -5.78 4.21
CA CYS A 171 13.17 -5.23 5.07
C CYS A 171 12.60 -4.58 6.32
N ARG A 172 11.59 -3.73 6.21
CA ARG A 172 10.94 -3.12 7.37
C ARG A 172 10.09 -4.14 8.12
N HIS A 173 9.26 -4.92 7.39
CA HIS A 173 8.56 -6.08 7.97
C HIS A 173 8.73 -7.31 7.10
N PHE A 174 9.28 -8.38 7.70
CA PHE A 174 9.66 -9.60 6.99
C PHE A 174 8.44 -10.31 6.40
N MET A 175 8.63 -10.88 5.22
CA MET A 175 7.62 -11.62 4.47
C MET A 175 8.09 -13.05 4.23
N THR A 176 7.29 -14.06 4.60
CA THR A 176 7.67 -15.45 4.38
C THR A 176 7.68 -15.83 2.89
N VAL A 177 8.39 -16.90 2.54
CA VAL A 177 8.45 -17.42 1.15
C VAL A 177 7.05 -17.70 0.60
N GLU A 178 6.16 -18.27 1.43
CA GLU A 178 4.78 -18.59 1.05
C GLU A 178 3.98 -17.33 0.72
N ASN A 179 4.16 -16.27 1.49
CA ASN A 179 3.49 -14.99 1.25
C ASN A 179 4.02 -14.31 -0.02
N VAL A 180 5.33 -14.35 -0.29
CA VAL A 180 5.91 -13.86 -1.55
C VAL A 180 5.35 -14.64 -2.74
N LYS A 181 5.26 -15.96 -2.65
CA LYS A 181 4.66 -16.80 -3.71
C LYS A 181 3.18 -16.51 -3.92
N LYS A 182 2.43 -16.24 -2.85
CA LYS A 182 1.03 -15.82 -2.94
C LYS A 182 0.86 -14.52 -3.72
N GLU A 183 1.72 -13.51 -3.45
CA GLU A 183 1.70 -12.25 -4.22
C GLU A 183 2.03 -12.48 -5.70
N ILE A 184 3.02 -13.33 -5.98
CA ILE A 184 3.37 -13.74 -7.35
C ILE A 184 2.17 -14.39 -8.05
N ASP A 185 1.43 -15.27 -7.39
CA ASP A 185 0.23 -15.91 -7.94
C ASP A 185 -0.82 -14.87 -8.31
N ILE A 186 -1.17 -13.99 -7.36
CA ILE A 186 -2.21 -12.97 -7.57
C ILE A 186 -1.80 -12.02 -8.71
N MET A 187 -0.57 -11.49 -8.68
CA MET A 187 -0.14 -10.54 -9.71
C MET A 187 -0.04 -11.18 -11.10
N SER A 188 0.29 -12.47 -11.18
CA SER A 188 0.33 -13.21 -12.45
C SER A 188 -1.04 -13.33 -13.11
N MET A 189 -2.14 -13.46 -12.32
CA MET A 189 -3.50 -13.49 -12.84
C MET A 189 -3.85 -12.20 -13.61
N PHE A 190 -3.28 -11.07 -13.18
CA PHE A 190 -3.51 -9.74 -13.75
C PHE A 190 -2.40 -9.30 -14.71
N LYS A 191 -1.59 -10.25 -15.21
CA LYS A 191 -0.58 -10.05 -16.27
C LYS A 191 0.56 -9.08 -15.90
N VAL A 192 0.83 -8.89 -14.60
CA VAL A 192 2.04 -8.20 -14.14
C VAL A 192 3.23 -9.15 -14.36
N ASN A 193 4.38 -8.61 -14.79
CA ASN A 193 5.50 -9.43 -15.25
C ASN A 193 6.83 -9.16 -14.53
N THR A 194 6.85 -8.27 -13.55
CA THR A 194 8.07 -7.91 -12.84
C THR A 194 7.79 -7.77 -11.35
N MET A 195 8.60 -8.42 -10.52
CA MET A 195 8.64 -8.23 -9.07
C MET A 195 9.96 -7.52 -8.70
N HIS A 196 9.88 -6.34 -8.16
CA HIS A 196 11.00 -5.62 -7.56
C HIS A 196 11.13 -6.07 -6.09
N PHE A 197 12.25 -6.69 -5.73
CA PHE A 197 12.46 -7.32 -4.44
C PHE A 197 13.51 -6.55 -3.64
N HIS A 198 13.05 -5.72 -2.71
CA HIS A 198 13.86 -4.84 -1.87
C HIS A 198 14.47 -5.64 -0.71
N LEU A 199 15.73 -6.08 -0.86
CA LEU A 199 16.35 -7.08 0.02
C LEU A 199 17.28 -6.51 1.08
N THR A 200 17.58 -5.22 1.04
CA THR A 200 18.49 -4.57 2.00
C THR A 200 18.00 -3.19 2.40
N GLU A 201 18.10 -2.88 3.69
CA GLU A 201 17.61 -1.64 4.28
C GLU A 201 18.26 -1.39 5.66
N ASP A 202 18.08 -0.22 6.22
CA ASP A 202 18.56 0.15 7.55
C ASP A 202 18.01 -0.76 8.66
N GLN A 203 16.76 -1.25 8.51
CA GLN A 203 16.08 -2.07 9.50
C GLN A 203 16.34 -3.57 9.33
N GLY A 204 16.92 -3.99 8.20
CA GLY A 204 17.21 -5.40 8.03
C GLY A 204 17.82 -5.78 6.68
N TRP A 205 18.79 -6.65 6.72
CA TRP A 205 19.38 -7.35 5.58
C TRP A 205 18.68 -8.69 5.36
N ARG A 206 18.13 -8.97 4.18
CA ARG A 206 17.19 -10.07 3.98
C ARG A 206 17.69 -11.22 3.11
N ILE A 207 18.90 -11.17 2.56
CA ILE A 207 19.45 -12.23 1.72
C ILE A 207 20.74 -12.81 2.29
N GLU A 208 20.85 -14.13 2.30
CA GLU A 208 22.08 -14.81 2.69
C GLU A 208 23.23 -14.52 1.73
N ILE A 209 24.36 -14.08 2.28
CA ILE A 209 25.65 -13.95 1.60
C ILE A 209 26.65 -14.81 2.36
N LYS A 210 27.06 -15.94 1.80
CA LYS A 210 27.86 -16.97 2.49
C LYS A 210 29.23 -16.44 2.93
N LYS A 211 29.81 -15.54 2.14
CA LYS A 211 31.07 -14.86 2.49
C LYS A 211 30.94 -13.92 3.68
N TYR A 212 29.74 -13.37 3.92
CA TYR A 212 29.49 -12.37 4.96
C TYR A 212 28.38 -12.81 5.92
N PRO A 213 28.59 -13.86 6.74
CA PRO A 213 27.54 -14.48 7.56
C PRO A 213 26.93 -13.55 8.62
N LYS A 214 27.64 -12.50 9.05
CA LYS A 214 27.10 -11.52 9.99
C LYS A 214 25.95 -10.69 9.40
N LEU A 215 25.83 -10.59 8.07
CA LEU A 215 24.70 -9.93 7.44
C LEU A 215 23.36 -10.56 7.85
N THR A 216 23.33 -11.89 8.01
CA THR A 216 22.14 -12.62 8.44
C THR A 216 22.08 -12.91 9.93
N SER A 217 23.24 -13.08 10.63
CA SER A 217 23.22 -13.32 12.07
C SER A 217 23.07 -12.04 12.93
N ILE A 218 23.43 -10.88 12.38
CA ILE A 218 23.29 -9.56 13.02
C ILE A 218 22.37 -8.66 12.22
N GLY A 219 22.68 -8.42 10.94
CA GLY A 219 21.96 -7.47 10.09
C GLY A 219 20.51 -7.83 9.81
N ALA A 220 20.12 -9.11 9.89
CA ALA A 220 18.76 -9.54 9.68
C ALA A 220 17.83 -9.36 10.89
N TYR A 221 18.35 -9.02 12.06
CA TYR A 221 17.59 -8.95 13.31
C TYR A 221 17.80 -7.63 14.03
N ARG A 222 16.71 -7.04 14.51
CA ARG A 222 16.71 -5.83 15.32
C ARG A 222 16.02 -6.07 16.66
N LYS A 223 16.40 -5.33 17.68
CA LYS A 223 15.76 -5.34 18.98
C LYS A 223 14.77 -4.18 19.05
N GLU A 224 13.48 -4.49 19.04
CA GLU A 224 12.41 -3.48 19.08
C GLU A 224 12.40 -2.68 20.40
N GLY A 225 11.62 -1.59 20.43
CA GLY A 225 11.51 -0.71 21.61
C GLY A 225 10.98 -1.40 22.87
N ASP A 226 10.20 -2.47 22.73
CA ASP A 226 9.69 -3.31 23.82
C ASP A 226 10.68 -4.40 24.26
N GLY A 227 11.84 -4.48 23.60
CA GLY A 227 12.89 -5.46 23.88
C GLY A 227 12.76 -6.77 23.11
N SER A 228 11.70 -6.99 22.37
CA SER A 228 11.54 -8.18 21.52
C SER A 228 12.54 -8.18 20.35
N ILE A 229 12.86 -9.37 19.83
CA ILE A 229 13.71 -9.51 18.64
C ILE A 229 12.81 -9.74 17.44
N TYR A 230 12.98 -8.89 16.43
CA TYR A 230 12.27 -8.99 15.17
C TYR A 230 13.24 -9.15 14.00
N GLY A 231 12.89 -10.00 13.02
CA GLY A 231 13.68 -10.16 11.81
C GLY A 231 13.41 -11.45 11.06
N GLY A 232 14.33 -11.76 10.15
CA GLY A 232 14.29 -12.91 9.27
C GLY A 232 15.10 -12.65 8.01
N TYR A 233 15.43 -13.69 7.28
CA TYR A 233 16.13 -13.60 5.98
C TYR A 233 15.78 -14.80 5.10
N TYR A 234 16.13 -14.70 3.85
CA TYR A 234 16.00 -15.79 2.88
C TYR A 234 17.37 -16.43 2.65
N THR A 235 17.43 -17.77 2.69
CA THR A 235 18.62 -18.49 2.20
C THR A 235 18.71 -18.36 0.68
N GLN A 236 19.88 -18.64 0.12
CA GLN A 236 20.05 -18.63 -1.34
C GLN A 236 19.15 -19.66 -2.03
N GLU A 237 18.88 -20.79 -1.38
CA GLU A 237 17.97 -21.83 -1.87
C GLU A 237 16.50 -21.31 -1.88
N GLN A 238 16.09 -20.58 -0.85
CA GLN A 238 14.76 -19.96 -0.80
C GLN A 238 14.59 -18.85 -1.86
N ILE A 239 15.63 -18.05 -2.08
CA ILE A 239 15.62 -17.05 -3.17
C ILE A 239 15.49 -17.75 -4.53
N LYS A 240 16.25 -18.82 -4.76
CA LYS A 240 16.15 -19.59 -6.01
C LYS A 240 14.75 -20.18 -6.20
N ASP A 241 14.15 -20.71 -5.15
CA ASP A 241 12.78 -21.24 -5.17
C ASP A 241 11.75 -20.15 -5.52
N ILE A 242 11.89 -18.95 -4.95
CA ILE A 242 11.04 -17.79 -5.31
C ILE A 242 11.22 -17.41 -6.78
N VAL A 243 12.46 -17.30 -7.25
CA VAL A 243 12.77 -16.90 -8.63
C VAL A 243 12.26 -17.92 -9.64
N ASP A 244 12.48 -19.22 -9.39
CA ASP A 244 11.99 -20.31 -10.23
C ASP A 244 10.44 -20.36 -10.24
N TYR A 245 9.81 -20.07 -9.10
CA TYR A 245 8.34 -20.00 -8.97
C TYR A 245 7.75 -18.83 -9.79
N ALA A 246 8.39 -17.67 -9.73
CA ALA A 246 8.01 -16.50 -10.49
C ALA A 246 8.22 -16.73 -12.01
N ALA A 247 9.33 -17.34 -12.40
CA ALA A 247 9.65 -17.63 -13.81
C ALA A 247 8.60 -18.53 -14.47
N LYS A 248 8.07 -19.54 -13.76
CA LYS A 248 6.95 -20.37 -14.23
C LYS A 248 5.66 -19.59 -14.50
N ARG A 249 5.54 -18.36 -14.00
CA ARG A 249 4.42 -17.42 -14.18
C ARG A 249 4.79 -16.23 -15.06
N TYR A 250 5.94 -16.31 -15.73
CA TYR A 250 6.49 -15.26 -16.56
C TYR A 250 6.70 -13.92 -15.82
N ILE A 251 6.97 -13.98 -14.51
CA ILE A 251 7.38 -12.85 -13.68
C ILE A 251 8.89 -12.89 -13.51
N THR A 252 9.56 -11.79 -13.86
CA THR A 252 10.98 -11.59 -13.62
C THR A 252 11.17 -10.96 -12.24
N VAL A 253 12.06 -11.52 -11.42
CA VAL A 253 12.43 -10.94 -10.14
C VAL A 253 13.66 -10.06 -10.33
N ILE A 254 13.55 -8.78 -9.95
CA ILE A 254 14.64 -7.81 -9.93
C ILE A 254 15.02 -7.59 -8.46
N PRO A 255 16.23 -8.04 -8.03
CA PRO A 255 16.67 -7.79 -6.66
C PRO A 255 17.14 -6.36 -6.51
N GLU A 256 16.98 -5.80 -5.31
CA GLU A 256 17.59 -4.54 -4.91
C GLU A 256 18.58 -4.75 -3.78
N VAL A 257 19.73 -4.11 -3.92
CA VAL A 257 20.69 -3.80 -2.85
C VAL A 257 20.83 -2.29 -2.84
N ASP A 258 20.21 -1.67 -1.85
CA ASP A 258 20.13 -0.22 -1.77
C ASP A 258 21.45 0.37 -1.26
N ILE A 259 22.07 1.24 -2.06
CA ILE A 259 23.39 1.82 -1.82
C ILE A 259 23.49 3.26 -2.36
N PRO A 260 24.30 4.13 -1.75
CA PRO A 260 25.13 3.92 -0.56
C PRO A 260 24.43 4.29 0.77
N GLY A 261 23.22 4.83 0.71
CA GLY A 261 22.28 5.00 1.83
C GLY A 261 21.66 3.67 2.25
N HIS A 262 20.74 3.70 3.23
CA HIS A 262 19.91 2.55 3.65
C HIS A 262 20.68 1.25 3.97
N MET A 263 21.90 1.39 4.50
CA MET A 263 22.83 0.29 4.75
C MET A 263 23.17 0.05 6.23
N MET A 264 22.38 0.63 7.15
CA MET A 264 22.68 0.53 8.57
C MET A 264 22.68 -0.92 9.08
N ALA A 265 21.85 -1.81 8.54
CA ALA A 265 21.87 -3.23 8.89
C ALA A 265 23.20 -3.92 8.47
N ALA A 266 23.73 -3.59 7.30
CA ALA A 266 25.04 -4.08 6.87
C ALA A 266 26.18 -3.48 7.69
N ILE A 267 26.10 -2.18 7.99
CA ILE A 267 27.08 -1.46 8.83
C ILE A 267 27.07 -1.99 10.27
N ALA A 268 25.91 -2.36 10.81
CA ALA A 268 25.80 -3.01 12.10
C ALA A 268 26.55 -4.36 12.14
N ALA A 269 26.51 -5.11 11.04
CA ALA A 269 27.24 -6.36 10.89
C ALA A 269 28.74 -6.17 10.64
N TYR A 270 29.11 -5.14 9.87
CA TYR A 270 30.48 -4.82 9.44
C TYR A 270 30.71 -3.30 9.55
N PRO A 271 31.02 -2.81 10.76
CA PRO A 271 31.13 -1.35 11.03
C PRO A 271 32.19 -0.63 10.20
N GLU A 272 33.22 -1.36 9.78
CA GLU A 272 34.32 -0.86 8.91
C GLU A 272 33.83 -0.34 7.56
N LEU A 273 32.63 -0.71 7.12
CA LEU A 273 32.04 -0.23 5.87
C LEU A 273 31.63 1.25 5.93
N SER A 274 31.41 1.79 7.13
CA SER A 274 31.04 3.20 7.33
C SER A 274 32.28 4.11 7.50
N CYS A 275 32.06 5.43 7.42
CA CYS A 275 33.13 6.43 7.62
C CYS A 275 33.77 6.35 9.02
N LYS A 276 32.96 6.18 10.04
CA LYS A 276 33.41 6.17 11.46
C LYS A 276 33.86 4.81 11.94
N GLY A 277 33.43 3.72 11.33
CA GLY A 277 33.77 2.34 11.75
C GLY A 277 33.28 1.97 13.15
N LYS A 278 32.26 2.67 13.68
CA LYS A 278 31.75 2.40 15.03
C LYS A 278 30.70 1.31 15.01
N PRO A 279 30.69 0.41 16.02
CA PRO A 279 29.60 -0.56 16.17
C PRO A 279 28.22 0.11 16.25
N GLY A 280 27.26 -0.49 15.62
CA GLY A 280 25.86 -0.06 15.61
C GLY A 280 24.91 -1.24 15.72
N SER A 281 23.64 -1.01 15.43
CA SER A 281 22.61 -2.05 15.33
C SER A 281 21.67 -1.69 14.19
N PRO A 282 20.98 -2.68 13.58
CA PRO A 282 19.90 -2.37 12.64
C PRO A 282 18.91 -1.40 13.27
N ARG A 283 18.41 -0.49 12.45
CA ARG A 283 17.55 0.61 12.88
C ARG A 283 16.17 0.11 13.33
N ILE A 284 15.59 0.76 14.32
CA ILE A 284 14.24 0.45 14.83
C ILE A 284 13.23 1.55 14.54
N VAL A 285 13.67 2.66 13.96
CA VAL A 285 12.82 3.78 13.56
C VAL A 285 12.84 3.93 12.04
N TRP A 286 11.80 4.55 11.51
CA TRP A 286 11.67 4.83 10.08
C TRP A 286 12.42 6.11 9.70
N GLY A 287 12.57 6.34 8.39
CA GLY A 287 13.24 7.51 7.84
C GLY A 287 14.72 7.27 7.50
N VAL A 288 15.43 8.35 7.20
CA VAL A 288 16.79 8.35 6.65
C VAL A 288 17.83 8.33 7.77
N GLU A 289 18.93 7.57 7.57
CA GLU A 289 20.07 7.46 8.51
C GLU A 289 21.28 8.21 7.95
N ASP A 290 21.94 9.01 8.81
CA ASP A 290 23.17 9.74 8.44
C ASP A 290 24.41 8.84 8.30
N ILE A 291 24.36 7.63 8.87
CA ILE A 291 25.43 6.64 8.79
C ILE A 291 25.24 5.82 7.51
N VAL A 292 26.08 6.08 6.52
CA VAL A 292 26.03 5.48 5.19
C VAL A 292 27.36 4.79 4.86
N LEU A 293 27.41 4.02 3.78
CA LEU A 293 28.66 3.41 3.29
C LEU A 293 29.73 4.47 2.99
N CYS A 294 31.01 4.11 3.17
CA CYS A 294 32.15 4.99 2.99
C CYS A 294 32.83 4.80 1.64
N PRO A 295 32.53 5.61 0.60
CA PRO A 295 33.17 5.47 -0.72
C PRO A 295 34.64 5.87 -0.76
N GLY A 296 35.17 6.41 0.32
CA GLY A 296 36.62 6.64 0.47
C GLY A 296 37.43 5.33 0.63
N LYS A 297 36.79 4.23 1.03
CA LYS A 297 37.43 2.94 1.34
C LYS A 297 37.21 1.96 0.20
N GLU A 298 38.29 1.32 -0.31
CA GLU A 298 38.18 0.25 -1.32
C GLU A 298 37.52 -1.02 -0.77
N ASP A 299 37.61 -1.27 0.53
CA ASP A 299 36.95 -2.40 1.19
C ASP A 299 35.44 -2.41 0.98
N MET A 300 34.80 -1.24 0.96
CA MET A 300 33.39 -1.09 0.66
C MET A 300 33.07 -1.58 -0.76
N PHE A 301 33.88 -1.23 -1.75
CA PHE A 301 33.67 -1.69 -3.13
C PHE A 301 33.92 -3.20 -3.27
N ARG A 302 34.95 -3.74 -2.56
CA ARG A 302 35.19 -5.21 -2.51
C ARG A 302 34.02 -5.95 -1.87
N PHE A 303 33.48 -5.41 -0.79
CA PHE A 303 32.29 -5.96 -0.13
C PHE A 303 31.11 -6.04 -1.10
N LEU A 304 30.78 -4.95 -1.78
CA LEU A 304 29.67 -4.92 -2.75
C LEU A 304 29.90 -5.85 -3.95
N GLU A 305 31.13 -5.91 -4.50
CA GLU A 305 31.47 -6.84 -5.58
C GLU A 305 31.30 -8.31 -5.16
N ASP A 306 31.68 -8.65 -3.93
CA ASP A 306 31.48 -9.98 -3.37
C ASP A 306 29.99 -10.31 -3.17
N VAL A 307 29.19 -9.35 -2.67
CA VAL A 307 27.73 -9.48 -2.54
C VAL A 307 27.10 -9.75 -3.91
N PHE A 308 27.39 -8.91 -4.91
CA PHE A 308 26.82 -9.08 -6.25
C PHE A 308 27.28 -10.39 -6.91
N ARG A 309 28.51 -10.83 -6.67
CA ARG A 309 29.02 -12.10 -7.20
C ARG A 309 28.21 -13.31 -6.70
N GLU A 310 27.74 -13.29 -5.45
CA GLU A 310 26.87 -14.34 -4.92
C GLU A 310 25.40 -14.18 -5.36
N MET A 311 24.93 -12.95 -5.51
CA MET A 311 23.52 -12.70 -5.87
C MET A 311 23.24 -12.91 -7.38
N VAL A 312 24.15 -12.52 -8.27
CA VAL A 312 23.91 -12.55 -9.73
C VAL A 312 23.46 -13.93 -10.24
N PRO A 313 24.03 -15.07 -9.81
CA PRO A 313 23.57 -16.39 -10.25
C PRO A 313 22.13 -16.74 -9.80
N LEU A 314 21.64 -16.11 -8.75
CA LEU A 314 20.29 -16.36 -8.22
C LEU A 314 19.19 -15.61 -9.01
N PHE A 315 19.56 -14.52 -9.70
CA PHE A 315 18.64 -13.64 -10.41
C PHE A 315 19.00 -13.59 -11.91
N PRO A 316 18.40 -14.43 -12.76
CA PRO A 316 18.75 -14.52 -14.18
C PRO A 316 18.31 -13.30 -15.00
N GLY A 317 17.43 -12.45 -14.47
CA GLY A 317 16.93 -11.24 -15.13
C GLY A 317 18.05 -10.28 -15.54
N LYS A 318 17.78 -9.44 -16.54
CA LYS A 318 18.72 -8.45 -17.10
C LYS A 318 19.10 -7.35 -16.11
N TYR A 319 18.17 -6.97 -15.24
CA TYR A 319 18.30 -5.81 -14.38
C TYR A 319 18.64 -6.17 -12.94
N PHE A 320 19.40 -5.27 -12.30
CA PHE A 320 19.69 -5.24 -10.89
C PHE A 320 19.39 -3.82 -10.36
N HIS A 321 18.59 -3.70 -9.30
CA HIS A 321 18.31 -2.40 -8.69
C HIS A 321 19.36 -2.11 -7.61
N ILE A 322 19.93 -0.92 -7.61
CA ILE A 322 21.00 -0.50 -6.71
C ILE A 322 20.62 0.61 -5.76
N GLY A 323 19.32 0.92 -5.64
CA GLY A 323 18.81 2.01 -4.82
C GLY A 323 19.28 3.37 -5.31
N GLY A 324 20.03 4.06 -4.49
CA GLY A 324 20.64 5.37 -4.78
C GLY A 324 19.90 6.55 -4.21
N ASP A 325 18.79 6.30 -3.52
CA ASP A 325 17.94 7.31 -2.89
C ASP A 325 18.44 7.73 -1.51
N GLU A 326 17.93 8.85 -1.06
CA GLU A 326 17.98 9.39 0.30
C GLU A 326 19.34 9.26 1.02
N CYS A 327 20.45 9.31 0.30
CA CYS A 327 21.78 9.18 0.88
C CYS A 327 22.28 10.52 1.46
N PRO A 328 22.35 10.72 2.78
CA PRO A 328 22.91 11.95 3.37
C PRO A 328 24.41 12.09 3.12
N LYS A 329 24.83 13.30 2.83
CA LYS A 329 26.24 13.62 2.50
C LYS A 329 27.07 14.06 3.71
N VAL A 330 26.44 14.22 4.88
CA VAL A 330 27.08 14.78 6.09
C VAL A 330 28.26 13.93 6.57
N SER A 331 28.13 12.59 6.55
CA SER A 331 29.20 11.68 6.91
C SER A 331 30.42 11.78 5.99
N TRP A 332 30.22 12.03 4.70
CA TRP A 332 31.32 12.11 3.70
C TRP A 332 32.06 13.46 3.78
N LYS A 333 31.35 14.57 4.06
CA LYS A 333 31.94 15.90 4.20
C LYS A 333 33.04 15.93 5.26
N ASN A 334 32.86 15.16 6.33
CA ASN A 334 33.75 15.12 7.48
C ASN A 334 34.72 13.89 7.46
N CYS A 335 34.70 13.07 6.43
CA CYS A 335 35.51 11.86 6.32
C CYS A 335 36.79 12.11 5.49
N PRO A 336 38.00 12.03 6.09
CA PRO A 336 39.24 12.25 5.36
C PRO A 336 39.42 11.31 4.17
N ALA A 337 38.96 10.06 4.27
CA ALA A 337 39.06 9.10 3.17
C ALA A 337 38.13 9.45 2.00
N CYS A 338 36.90 9.93 2.29
CA CYS A 338 35.98 10.39 1.25
C CYS A 338 36.51 11.67 0.57
N GLN A 339 37.00 12.62 1.33
CA GLN A 339 37.58 13.85 0.79
C GLN A 339 38.83 13.55 -0.06
N LYS A 340 39.69 12.62 0.37
CA LYS A 340 40.82 12.15 -0.44
C LYS A 340 40.34 11.48 -1.74
N ARG A 341 39.28 10.70 -1.71
CA ARG A 341 38.69 10.08 -2.92
C ARG A 341 38.19 11.16 -3.88
N ILE A 342 37.49 12.18 -3.38
CA ILE A 342 37.02 13.32 -4.17
C ILE A 342 38.18 13.98 -4.90
N GLN A 343 39.30 14.22 -4.20
CA GLN A 343 40.50 14.82 -4.80
C GLN A 343 41.15 13.92 -5.85
N ASN A 344 41.34 12.63 -5.53
CA ASN A 344 42.03 11.67 -6.40
C ASN A 344 41.26 11.39 -7.70
N GLU A 345 39.93 11.44 -7.67
CA GLU A 345 39.05 11.15 -8.82
C GLU A 345 38.54 12.44 -9.50
N ASP A 346 39.08 13.61 -9.09
CA ASP A 346 38.69 14.92 -9.59
C ASP A 346 37.17 15.19 -9.58
N LEU A 347 36.53 14.87 -8.45
CA LEU A 347 35.09 15.02 -8.27
C LEU A 347 34.73 16.40 -7.69
N GLN A 348 35.19 17.45 -8.38
CA GLN A 348 34.97 18.83 -7.91
C GLN A 348 33.51 19.24 -8.04
N ALA A 349 33.08 20.08 -7.11
CA ALA A 349 31.77 20.73 -7.20
C ALA A 349 31.69 21.63 -8.44
N ASP A 350 30.53 21.71 -9.03
CA ASP A 350 30.22 22.67 -10.09
C ASP A 350 29.00 23.55 -9.68
N GLY A 351 28.53 24.41 -10.56
CA GLY A 351 27.39 25.27 -10.26
C GLY A 351 26.06 24.55 -10.03
N LYS A 352 26.00 23.21 -10.20
CA LYS A 352 24.78 22.38 -10.10
C LYS A 352 24.91 21.31 -9.01
N HIS A 353 26.09 20.75 -8.80
CA HIS A 353 26.31 19.59 -7.95
C HIS A 353 27.46 19.81 -6.97
N SER A 354 27.29 19.38 -5.73
CA SER A 354 28.35 19.31 -4.73
C SER A 354 29.37 18.21 -5.06
N ALA A 355 30.54 18.27 -4.46
CA ALA A 355 31.56 17.24 -4.60
C ALA A 355 31.09 15.88 -4.06
N GLU A 356 30.27 15.88 -3.02
CA GLU A 356 29.68 14.68 -2.43
C GLU A 356 28.57 14.06 -3.30
N GLU A 357 27.78 14.85 -4.03
CA GLU A 357 26.85 14.33 -5.04
C GLU A 357 27.62 13.67 -6.19
N ARG A 358 28.73 14.25 -6.62
CA ARG A 358 29.62 13.64 -7.61
C ARG A 358 30.29 12.37 -7.07
N LEU A 359 30.58 12.32 -5.77
CA LEU A 359 31.07 11.11 -5.12
C LEU A 359 30.00 10.00 -5.12
N GLN A 360 28.74 10.33 -4.94
CA GLN A 360 27.65 9.35 -5.09
C GLN A 360 27.56 8.84 -6.54
N SER A 361 27.59 9.74 -7.52
CA SER A 361 27.63 9.37 -8.93
C SER A 361 28.84 8.47 -9.25
N TYR A 362 30.01 8.69 -8.65
CA TYR A 362 31.16 7.81 -8.76
C TYR A 362 30.85 6.40 -8.22
N VAL A 363 30.18 6.29 -7.06
CA VAL A 363 29.74 4.98 -6.53
C VAL A 363 28.85 4.26 -7.53
N ILE A 364 27.80 4.94 -8.03
CA ILE A 364 26.87 4.39 -9.01
C ILE A 364 27.59 3.87 -10.26
N ARG A 365 28.50 4.66 -10.81
CA ARG A 365 29.34 4.26 -11.97
C ARG A 365 30.23 3.05 -11.67
N ARG A 366 30.75 2.93 -10.46
CA ARG A 366 31.54 1.75 -10.03
C ARG A 366 30.65 0.50 -9.98
N MET A 367 29.43 0.64 -9.46
CA MET A 367 28.45 -0.48 -9.40
C MET A 367 27.99 -0.90 -10.78
N GLU A 368 27.71 0.04 -11.67
CA GLU A 368 27.40 -0.26 -13.08
C GLU A 368 28.51 -1.09 -13.73
N LYS A 369 29.79 -0.68 -13.58
CA LYS A 369 30.92 -1.39 -14.11
C LYS A 369 31.07 -2.80 -13.51
N ILE A 370 30.82 -2.98 -12.24
CA ILE A 370 30.86 -4.28 -11.57
C ILE A 370 29.77 -5.19 -12.13
N LEU A 371 28.53 -4.72 -12.16
CA LEU A 371 27.37 -5.50 -12.62
C LEU A 371 27.43 -5.79 -14.14
N ALA A 372 27.99 -4.87 -14.92
CA ALA A 372 28.21 -5.07 -16.36
C ALA A 372 29.17 -6.25 -16.67
N LYS A 373 30.14 -6.56 -15.80
CA LYS A 373 30.99 -7.76 -15.92
C LYS A 373 30.17 -9.06 -15.96
N TYR A 374 28.99 -9.03 -15.34
CA TYR A 374 28.03 -10.15 -15.28
C TYR A 374 26.91 -10.03 -16.29
N GLY A 375 26.97 -9.07 -17.22
CA GLY A 375 25.93 -8.82 -18.24
C GLY A 375 24.65 -8.20 -17.66
N LYS A 376 24.70 -7.60 -16.47
CA LYS A 376 23.56 -6.93 -15.84
C LYS A 376 23.55 -5.44 -16.15
N LYS A 377 22.33 -4.85 -16.24
CA LYS A 377 22.11 -3.41 -16.27
C LYS A 377 21.58 -2.94 -14.92
N ILE A 378 21.97 -1.74 -14.54
CA ILE A 378 21.48 -1.16 -13.29
C ILE A 378 20.15 -0.42 -13.47
N ILE A 379 19.33 -0.45 -12.42
CA ILE A 379 18.23 0.48 -12.17
C ILE A 379 18.56 1.20 -10.88
N GLY A 380 18.25 2.49 -10.78
CA GLY A 380 18.30 3.23 -9.52
C GLY A 380 17.15 4.22 -9.41
N TRP A 381 16.84 4.62 -8.19
CA TRP A 381 15.87 5.67 -7.92
C TRP A 381 16.33 6.98 -8.55
N ASP A 382 15.44 7.95 -8.74
CA ASP A 382 15.76 9.13 -9.55
C ASP A 382 16.82 10.07 -8.95
N GLU A 383 17.29 9.85 -7.71
CA GLU A 383 18.44 10.51 -7.12
C GLU A 383 19.77 10.16 -7.82
N ILE A 384 19.83 9.06 -8.59
CA ILE A 384 21.02 8.76 -9.40
C ILE A 384 21.30 9.78 -10.51
N LEU A 385 20.33 10.67 -10.79
CA LEU A 385 20.51 11.84 -11.64
C LEU A 385 21.45 12.88 -11.03
N GLU A 386 21.53 12.92 -9.70
CA GLU A 386 22.34 13.86 -8.95
C GLU A 386 23.84 13.56 -9.16
N GLY A 387 24.65 14.60 -9.38
CA GLY A 387 26.07 14.43 -9.63
C GLY A 387 26.47 13.82 -10.97
N GLY A 388 25.51 13.53 -11.85
CA GLY A 388 25.68 12.99 -13.20
C GLY A 388 25.33 11.53 -13.34
N LEU A 389 24.43 11.24 -14.28
CA LEU A 389 23.89 9.90 -14.52
C LEU A 389 24.94 8.96 -15.12
N SER A 390 24.92 7.71 -14.70
CA SER A 390 25.77 6.63 -15.25
C SER A 390 25.28 6.24 -16.64
N PRO A 391 26.17 5.95 -17.62
CA PRO A 391 25.83 5.90 -19.05
C PRO A 391 24.71 4.96 -19.47
N ASP A 392 24.61 3.77 -18.84
CA ASP A 392 23.63 2.73 -19.20
C ASP A 392 22.54 2.53 -18.15
N ALA A 393 22.49 3.40 -17.14
CA ALA A 393 21.53 3.30 -16.04
C ALA A 393 20.09 3.51 -16.51
N THR A 394 19.17 2.71 -15.98
CA THR A 394 17.72 2.93 -16.07
C THR A 394 17.27 3.68 -14.82
N VAL A 395 16.47 4.72 -14.99
CA VAL A 395 15.98 5.57 -13.88
C VAL A 395 14.59 5.12 -13.44
N MET A 396 14.42 4.87 -12.16
CA MET A 396 13.10 4.64 -11.55
C MET A 396 12.62 5.94 -10.88
N SER A 397 11.65 6.62 -11.53
CA SER A 397 11.19 7.94 -11.13
C SER A 397 10.09 7.84 -10.07
N TRP A 398 10.39 8.24 -8.82
CA TRP A 398 9.49 8.14 -7.68
C TRP A 398 9.10 9.50 -7.08
N ARG A 399 9.98 10.51 -7.13
CA ARG A 399 9.72 11.88 -6.64
C ARG A 399 8.85 12.68 -7.61
N GLY A 400 7.75 12.11 -8.08
CA GLY A 400 6.90 12.66 -9.13
C GLY A 400 7.34 12.20 -10.53
N THR A 401 7.05 13.00 -11.54
CA THR A 401 7.33 12.66 -12.95
C THR A 401 8.58 13.32 -13.52
N GLN A 402 9.13 14.31 -12.82
CA GLN A 402 10.19 15.16 -13.36
C GLN A 402 11.50 14.37 -13.57
N GLY A 403 11.90 13.53 -12.60
CA GLY A 403 13.09 12.67 -12.75
C GLY A 403 13.03 11.79 -13.99
N GLY A 404 11.84 11.24 -14.29
CA GLY A 404 11.64 10.45 -15.52
C GLY A 404 11.72 11.30 -16.79
N ILE A 405 11.24 12.53 -16.77
CA ILE A 405 11.38 13.46 -17.90
C ILE A 405 12.87 13.79 -18.13
N ASP A 406 13.59 14.12 -17.07
CA ASP A 406 15.01 14.50 -17.13
C ASP A 406 15.90 13.35 -17.62
N ALA A 407 15.60 12.12 -17.20
CA ALA A 407 16.28 10.91 -17.69
C ALA A 407 15.98 10.66 -19.18
N ALA A 408 14.72 10.74 -19.61
CA ALA A 408 14.33 10.53 -21.00
C ALA A 408 14.91 11.60 -21.94
N LEU A 409 15.05 12.85 -21.49
CA LEU A 409 15.73 13.92 -22.21
C LEU A 409 17.22 13.59 -22.44
N GLN A 410 17.85 12.86 -21.51
CA GLN A 410 19.21 12.35 -21.62
C GLN A 410 19.29 11.00 -22.38
N LYS A 411 18.14 10.52 -22.93
CA LYS A 411 18.00 9.26 -23.69
C LYS A 411 18.18 7.99 -22.83
N HIS A 412 17.92 8.08 -21.53
CA HIS A 412 17.90 6.93 -20.65
C HIS A 412 16.50 6.30 -20.57
N ASP A 413 16.46 5.01 -20.37
CA ASP A 413 15.22 4.28 -20.10
C ASP A 413 14.68 4.61 -18.72
N VAL A 414 13.34 4.64 -18.59
CA VAL A 414 12.65 5.08 -17.39
C VAL A 414 11.55 4.11 -17.01
N ILE A 415 11.44 3.86 -15.70
CA ILE A 415 10.30 3.19 -15.09
C ILE A 415 9.58 4.21 -14.20
N MET A 416 8.28 4.42 -14.44
CA MET A 416 7.51 5.40 -13.70
C MET A 416 6.87 4.77 -12.46
N THR A 417 7.10 5.36 -11.28
CA THR A 417 6.52 4.94 -10.02
C THR A 417 6.28 6.12 -9.06
N PRO A 418 5.66 7.23 -9.52
CA PRO A 418 5.58 8.45 -8.74
C PRO A 418 4.74 8.27 -7.47
N ALA A 419 5.31 8.69 -6.34
CA ALA A 419 4.64 8.80 -5.06
C ALA A 419 3.59 9.92 -5.09
N TRP A 420 3.98 11.09 -5.64
CA TRP A 420 3.12 12.26 -5.74
C TRP A 420 2.59 12.46 -7.15
N GLY A 421 1.28 12.64 -7.25
CA GLY A 421 0.60 12.88 -8.54
C GLY A 421 0.47 11.65 -9.44
N GLY A 422 0.84 10.46 -8.97
CA GLY A 422 0.72 9.21 -9.73
C GLY A 422 -0.10 8.12 -9.03
N GLY A 423 -0.23 8.22 -7.70
CA GLY A 423 -1.01 7.26 -6.93
C GLY A 423 -0.44 5.84 -6.95
N LEU A 424 0.88 5.69 -7.08
CA LEU A 424 1.55 4.39 -7.23
C LEU A 424 2.26 3.91 -5.97
N TYR A 425 2.26 4.70 -4.90
CA TYR A 425 2.69 4.28 -3.58
C TYR A 425 1.49 3.71 -2.83
N LEU A 426 1.43 2.38 -2.74
CA LEU A 426 0.28 1.66 -2.20
C LEU A 426 0.32 1.50 -0.68
N ASP A 427 1.34 2.03 -0.03
CA ASP A 427 1.45 2.19 1.42
C ASP A 427 0.67 3.41 1.95
N TYR A 428 0.08 4.24 1.06
CA TYR A 428 -0.78 5.37 1.43
C TYR A 428 -2.20 4.92 1.80
N TYR A 429 -2.94 5.76 2.56
CA TYR A 429 -4.35 5.53 2.87
C TYR A 429 -5.19 5.33 1.61
N GLN A 430 -6.19 4.46 1.67
CA GLN A 430 -7.13 4.23 0.57
C GLN A 430 -8.46 4.99 0.72
N GLY A 431 -8.63 5.67 1.84
CA GLY A 431 -9.79 6.47 2.21
C GLY A 431 -9.43 7.49 3.28
N ASP A 432 -10.43 8.01 3.99
CA ASP A 432 -10.23 8.95 5.09
C ASP A 432 -9.36 8.32 6.18
N ARG A 433 -8.22 8.95 6.47
CA ARG A 433 -7.23 8.49 7.47
C ARG A 433 -7.81 8.29 8.86
N LYS A 434 -8.95 8.92 9.19
CA LYS A 434 -9.59 8.82 10.50
C LYS A 434 -10.29 7.47 10.71
N VAL A 435 -10.61 6.77 9.64
CA VAL A 435 -11.30 5.48 9.67
C VAL A 435 -10.48 4.33 9.08
N GLU A 436 -9.45 4.65 8.31
CA GLU A 436 -8.54 3.66 7.72
C GLU A 436 -7.48 3.17 8.71
N PRO A 437 -6.95 1.94 8.55
CA PRO A 437 -5.80 1.47 9.32
C PRO A 437 -4.58 2.34 9.06
N ILE A 438 -3.79 2.58 10.11
CA ILE A 438 -2.60 3.44 10.08
C ILE A 438 -1.63 3.08 8.95
N THR A 439 -1.11 4.09 8.27
CA THR A 439 -0.07 3.99 7.24
C THR A 439 0.83 5.23 7.26
N ILE A 440 1.91 5.22 6.47
CA ILE A 440 3.00 6.19 6.59
C ILE A 440 2.59 7.63 6.22
N GLN A 441 1.75 7.81 5.21
CA GLN A 441 1.45 9.13 4.66
C GLN A 441 0.12 9.68 5.16
N SER A 442 0.04 10.99 5.25
CA SER A 442 -1.16 11.68 5.74
C SER A 442 -2.27 11.82 4.69
N SER A 443 -1.91 11.83 3.42
CA SER A 443 -2.87 11.97 2.31
C SER A 443 -3.34 10.62 1.80
N PRO A 444 -4.63 10.45 1.46
CA PRO A 444 -5.09 9.24 0.80
C PRO A 444 -4.68 9.20 -0.67
N VAL A 445 -4.48 7.99 -1.18
CA VAL A 445 -4.38 7.67 -2.61
C VAL A 445 -5.58 6.80 -2.96
N TYR A 446 -6.57 7.40 -3.58
CA TYR A 446 -7.79 6.69 -3.97
C TYR A 446 -7.56 5.78 -5.18
N LEU A 447 -8.36 4.73 -5.29
CA LEU A 447 -8.35 3.83 -6.45
C LEU A 447 -8.50 4.58 -7.79
N SER A 448 -9.31 5.64 -7.81
CA SER A 448 -9.53 6.49 -9.01
C SER A 448 -8.26 7.25 -9.41
N GLU A 449 -7.42 7.63 -8.46
CA GLU A 449 -6.15 8.31 -8.71
C GLU A 449 -5.15 7.35 -9.37
N THR A 450 -4.92 6.17 -8.78
CA THR A 450 -4.09 5.13 -9.38
C THR A 450 -4.58 4.77 -10.80
N TYR A 451 -5.89 4.57 -10.97
CA TYR A 451 -6.47 4.27 -12.28
C TYR A 451 -6.34 5.44 -13.27
N GLY A 452 -6.42 6.69 -12.77
CA GLY A 452 -6.32 7.92 -13.56
C GLY A 452 -4.95 8.14 -14.18
N TYR A 453 -3.90 7.64 -13.54
CA TYR A 453 -2.52 7.92 -13.93
C TYR A 453 -2.20 7.47 -15.37
N ASN A 454 -1.41 8.29 -16.07
CA ASN A 454 -0.85 7.96 -17.38
C ASN A 454 0.69 7.97 -17.28
N PRO A 455 1.36 6.81 -17.44
CA PRO A 455 2.81 6.72 -17.27
C PRO A 455 3.65 7.53 -18.27
N VAL A 456 3.07 7.94 -19.40
CA VAL A 456 3.78 8.77 -20.39
C VAL A 456 3.37 10.23 -20.24
N PRO A 457 4.24 11.11 -19.70
CA PRO A 457 3.98 12.54 -19.62
C PRO A 457 3.75 13.17 -20.99
N ASP A 458 2.87 14.17 -21.09
CA ASP A 458 2.57 14.83 -22.36
C ASP A 458 3.80 15.54 -22.93
N THR A 459 4.70 16.04 -22.09
CA THR A 459 6.00 16.60 -22.51
C THR A 459 6.79 15.59 -23.35
N LEU A 460 6.90 14.33 -22.90
CA LEU A 460 7.65 13.31 -23.62
C LEU A 460 6.95 12.88 -24.92
N LYS A 461 5.62 12.91 -24.95
CA LYS A 461 4.87 12.68 -26.20
C LYS A 461 5.16 13.76 -27.23
N THR A 462 5.10 15.03 -26.81
CA THR A 462 5.36 16.20 -27.67
C THR A 462 6.78 16.17 -28.24
N LEU A 463 7.76 15.74 -27.45
CA LEU A 463 9.17 15.64 -27.84
C LEU A 463 9.53 14.35 -28.61
N GLY A 464 8.57 13.42 -28.78
CA GLY A 464 8.83 12.14 -29.45
C GLY A 464 9.74 11.20 -28.64
N LEU A 465 9.74 11.30 -27.30
CA LEU A 465 10.60 10.53 -26.39
C LEU A 465 9.83 9.45 -25.60
N SER A 466 8.59 9.17 -25.96
CA SER A 466 7.73 8.20 -25.26
C SER A 466 8.34 6.79 -25.19
N GLN A 467 9.21 6.42 -26.15
CA GLN A 467 9.86 5.11 -26.21
C GLN A 467 10.81 4.83 -25.04
N HIS A 468 11.28 5.86 -24.34
CA HIS A 468 12.11 5.72 -23.15
C HIS A 468 11.33 5.29 -21.90
N ILE A 469 10.00 5.41 -21.90
CA ILE A 469 9.17 4.89 -20.80
C ILE A 469 8.97 3.40 -20.99
N LEU A 470 9.75 2.58 -20.28
CA LEU A 470 9.65 1.11 -20.33
C LEU A 470 8.33 0.61 -19.73
N GLY A 471 7.81 1.33 -18.77
CA GLY A 471 6.57 0.97 -18.09
C GLY A 471 6.39 1.62 -16.72
N VAL A 472 5.67 0.92 -15.85
CA VAL A 472 5.19 1.45 -14.58
C VAL A 472 5.24 0.39 -13.48
N GLN A 473 5.49 0.83 -12.25
CA GLN A 473 5.50 -0.02 -11.06
C GLN A 473 4.68 0.62 -9.94
N CYS A 474 4.06 -0.20 -9.09
CA CYS A 474 3.55 0.24 -7.80
C CYS A 474 4.47 -0.20 -6.67
N ASN A 475 4.65 0.67 -5.69
CA ASN A 475 5.45 0.41 -4.50
C ASN A 475 4.56 0.20 -3.28
N ASN A 476 4.97 -0.72 -2.41
CA ASN A 476 4.28 -1.05 -1.17
C ASN A 476 5.32 -1.16 -0.05
N TRP A 477 5.77 -0.01 0.46
CA TRP A 477 6.73 0.07 1.54
C TRP A 477 6.12 -0.43 2.85
N SER A 478 6.90 -1.13 3.65
CA SER A 478 6.36 -1.96 4.71
C SER A 478 6.55 -1.46 6.14
N GLU A 479 6.88 -0.17 6.34
CA GLU A 479 7.09 0.44 7.66
C GLU A 479 5.91 0.22 8.62
N TYR A 480 4.69 0.26 8.09
CA TYR A 480 3.46 0.07 8.87
C TYR A 480 2.70 -1.20 8.45
N MET A 481 3.39 -2.17 7.82
CA MET A 481 2.80 -3.42 7.33
C MET A 481 3.16 -4.60 8.25
N TYR A 482 2.70 -4.56 9.50
CA TYR A 482 3.03 -5.55 10.54
C TYR A 482 2.59 -6.99 10.21
N SER A 483 1.74 -7.18 9.21
CA SER A 483 1.23 -8.48 8.80
C SER A 483 1.00 -8.55 7.30
N ASN A 484 1.00 -9.78 6.76
CA ASN A 484 0.66 -9.98 5.35
C ASN A 484 -0.76 -9.50 5.02
N ALA A 485 -1.72 -9.69 5.94
CA ALA A 485 -3.09 -9.19 5.76
C ALA A 485 -3.15 -7.66 5.62
N LYS A 486 -2.32 -6.92 6.37
CA LYS A 486 -2.22 -5.45 6.24
C LYS A 486 -1.57 -5.06 4.91
N ARG A 487 -0.53 -5.78 4.48
CA ARG A 487 0.14 -5.55 3.19
C ARG A 487 -0.83 -5.75 2.02
N GLU A 488 -1.55 -6.86 1.99
CA GLU A 488 -2.57 -7.15 0.99
C GLU A 488 -3.70 -6.11 0.99
N TYR A 489 -4.16 -5.70 2.18
CA TYR A 489 -5.17 -4.65 2.32
C TYR A 489 -4.72 -3.34 1.66
N GLN A 490 -3.46 -2.95 1.82
CA GLN A 490 -2.92 -1.74 1.21
C GLN A 490 -2.69 -1.90 -0.30
N MET A 491 -2.25 -3.07 -0.73
CA MET A 491 -1.94 -3.34 -2.13
C MET A 491 -3.21 -3.42 -3.00
N TYR A 492 -4.21 -4.16 -2.51
CA TYR A 492 -5.43 -4.41 -3.28
C TYR A 492 -6.58 -3.49 -2.88
N PRO A 493 -7.39 -2.97 -3.84
CA PRO A 493 -7.40 -3.32 -5.28
C PRO A 493 -6.53 -2.41 -6.17
N ARG A 494 -5.75 -1.45 -5.64
CA ARG A 494 -5.00 -0.47 -6.44
C ARG A 494 -3.98 -1.14 -7.37
N ALA A 495 -3.37 -2.27 -6.97
CA ALA A 495 -2.49 -3.05 -7.83
C ALA A 495 -3.20 -3.59 -9.09
N LEU A 496 -4.52 -3.85 -9.03
CA LEU A 496 -5.29 -4.22 -10.22
C LEU A 496 -5.52 -3.02 -11.15
N ALA A 497 -5.65 -1.81 -10.59
CA ALA A 497 -5.68 -0.58 -11.38
C ALA A 497 -4.33 -0.34 -12.08
N LEU A 498 -3.20 -0.53 -11.38
CA LEU A 498 -1.88 -0.51 -12.00
C LEU A 498 -1.80 -1.52 -13.16
N ALA A 499 -2.22 -2.76 -12.96
CA ALA A 499 -2.18 -3.78 -14.01
C ALA A 499 -2.91 -3.31 -15.28
N GLU A 500 -4.07 -2.64 -15.13
CA GLU A 500 -4.83 -2.13 -16.28
C GLU A 500 -4.15 -0.92 -16.94
N ILE A 501 -3.62 0.05 -16.21
CA ILE A 501 -2.93 1.20 -16.81
C ILE A 501 -1.61 0.81 -17.49
N ALA A 502 -0.99 -0.27 -17.01
CA ALA A 502 0.25 -0.82 -17.59
C ALA A 502 -0.01 -1.66 -18.85
N TRP A 503 -1.17 -2.31 -18.93
CA TRP A 503 -1.51 -3.22 -20.01
C TRP A 503 -2.36 -2.58 -21.10
N SER A 504 -3.47 -1.94 -20.70
CA SER A 504 -4.53 -1.53 -21.63
C SER A 504 -4.22 -0.20 -22.32
N PRO A 505 -4.63 -0.02 -23.58
CA PRO A 505 -4.48 1.26 -24.26
C PRO A 505 -5.41 2.34 -23.66
N LEU A 506 -5.00 3.61 -23.74
CA LEU A 506 -5.68 4.74 -23.11
C LEU A 506 -7.16 4.87 -23.51
N ASN A 507 -7.49 4.59 -24.78
CA ASN A 507 -8.87 4.66 -25.30
C ASN A 507 -9.80 3.57 -24.77
N ARG A 508 -9.25 2.59 -24.03
CA ARG A 508 -10.05 1.54 -23.35
C ARG A 508 -10.30 1.87 -21.88
N LYS A 509 -9.69 2.92 -21.33
CA LYS A 509 -9.86 3.31 -19.93
C LYS A 509 -11.28 3.81 -19.66
N ASN A 510 -11.95 3.18 -18.70
CA ASN A 510 -13.26 3.58 -18.19
C ASN A 510 -13.36 3.15 -16.72
N PHE A 511 -13.27 4.10 -15.79
CA PHE A 511 -13.22 3.82 -14.36
C PHE A 511 -14.50 3.13 -13.85
N LYS A 512 -15.67 3.51 -14.34
CA LYS A 512 -16.95 2.89 -13.95
C LYS A 512 -17.00 1.42 -14.36
N ASP A 513 -16.59 1.11 -15.60
CA ASP A 513 -16.51 -0.27 -16.08
C ASP A 513 -15.40 -1.06 -15.37
N PHE A 514 -14.26 -0.42 -15.09
CA PHE A 514 -13.21 -1.03 -14.26
C PHE A 514 -13.74 -1.43 -12.88
N CYS A 515 -14.47 -0.56 -12.17
CA CYS A 515 -15.07 -0.89 -10.88
C CYS A 515 -16.03 -2.07 -10.96
N ARG A 516 -16.86 -2.17 -12.00
CA ARG A 516 -17.74 -3.31 -12.24
C ARG A 516 -16.96 -4.63 -12.42
N ARG A 517 -15.91 -4.61 -13.25
CA ARG A 517 -15.03 -5.77 -13.46
C ARG A 517 -14.22 -6.11 -12.21
N LEU A 518 -13.80 -5.10 -11.46
CA LEU A 518 -13.12 -5.26 -10.18
C LEU A 518 -13.98 -5.99 -9.16
N ASP A 519 -15.24 -5.61 -9.00
CA ASP A 519 -16.15 -6.27 -8.05
C ASP A 519 -16.29 -7.77 -8.34
N ALA A 520 -16.33 -8.15 -9.61
CA ALA A 520 -16.33 -9.56 -10.03
C ALA A 520 -14.98 -10.26 -9.73
N ASN A 521 -13.85 -9.54 -9.85
CA ASN A 521 -12.51 -10.09 -9.57
C ASN A 521 -12.15 -10.11 -8.08
N CYS A 522 -12.83 -9.33 -7.24
CA CYS A 522 -12.66 -9.44 -5.78
C CYS A 522 -12.97 -10.86 -5.27
N VAL A 523 -13.91 -11.58 -5.91
CA VAL A 523 -14.19 -12.98 -5.58
C VAL A 523 -12.98 -13.89 -5.85
N ARG A 524 -12.15 -13.59 -6.89
CA ARG A 524 -10.90 -14.33 -7.13
C ARG A 524 -9.85 -14.06 -6.05
N LEU A 525 -9.79 -12.82 -5.53
CA LEU A 525 -8.95 -12.50 -4.38
C LEU A 525 -9.40 -13.26 -3.12
N ASP A 526 -10.71 -13.50 -2.97
CA ASP A 526 -11.25 -14.31 -1.86
C ASP A 526 -10.79 -15.78 -1.95
N GLU A 527 -10.73 -16.38 -3.14
CA GLU A 527 -10.23 -17.73 -3.35
C GLU A 527 -8.73 -17.87 -2.99
N HIS A 528 -7.96 -16.80 -3.13
CA HIS A 528 -6.58 -16.71 -2.66
C HIS A 528 -6.46 -16.28 -1.20
N HIS A 529 -7.57 -16.15 -0.46
CA HIS A 529 -7.58 -15.65 0.92
C HIS A 529 -6.87 -14.31 1.09
N ALA A 530 -6.89 -13.48 0.05
CA ALA A 530 -6.29 -12.15 0.11
C ALA A 530 -7.19 -11.17 0.85
N ARG A 531 -6.58 -10.33 1.66
CA ARG A 531 -7.26 -9.19 2.27
C ARG A 531 -7.18 -8.01 1.32
N TYR A 532 -8.30 -7.40 1.00
CA TYR A 532 -8.33 -6.23 0.12
C TYR A 532 -9.24 -5.16 0.70
N HIS A 533 -8.95 -3.92 0.34
CA HIS A 533 -9.73 -2.78 0.76
C HIS A 533 -11.12 -2.78 0.12
N ILE A 534 -12.14 -2.67 0.96
CA ILE A 534 -13.50 -2.33 0.58
C ILE A 534 -13.78 -0.95 1.17
N PRO A 535 -14.10 0.08 0.36
CA PRO A 535 -14.25 1.45 0.84
C PRO A 535 -15.16 1.55 2.06
N LEU A 536 -14.69 2.27 3.08
CA LEU A 536 -15.48 2.53 4.27
C LEU A 536 -16.45 3.71 4.03
N PRO A 537 -17.59 3.75 4.72
CA PRO A 537 -18.40 4.96 4.77
C PRO A 537 -17.64 6.10 5.45
N GLU A 538 -17.53 7.25 4.79
CA GLU A 538 -16.81 8.45 5.23
C GLU A 538 -17.78 9.60 5.43
N GLN A 539 -17.41 10.61 6.22
CA GLN A 539 -18.19 11.84 6.36
C GLN A 539 -17.55 12.96 5.53
N PRO A 540 -18.33 13.82 4.84
CA PRO A 540 -17.80 14.78 3.86
C PRO A 540 -16.79 15.80 4.42
N ASN A 541 -16.88 16.15 5.69
CA ASN A 541 -16.01 17.15 6.33
C ASN A 541 -14.96 16.51 7.28
N GLY A 542 -14.56 15.28 7.01
CA GLY A 542 -13.72 14.45 7.86
C GLY A 542 -14.54 13.57 8.79
N SER A 543 -14.14 12.31 8.85
CA SER A 543 -14.84 11.29 9.62
C SER A 543 -14.61 11.46 11.12
N CYS A 544 -15.69 11.34 11.89
CA CYS A 544 -15.66 11.37 13.35
C CYS A 544 -16.61 10.30 13.89
N ASP A 545 -16.13 9.51 14.85
CA ASP A 545 -16.93 8.41 15.43
C ASP A 545 -17.86 8.87 16.56
N LYS A 546 -17.68 10.12 17.04
CA LYS A 546 -18.59 10.77 17.98
C LYS A 546 -19.11 12.08 17.37
N VAL A 547 -20.41 12.18 17.17
CA VAL A 547 -21.12 13.36 16.64
C VAL A 547 -22.02 13.92 17.71
N VAL A 548 -21.68 15.08 18.24
CA VAL A 548 -22.52 15.80 19.18
C VAL A 548 -23.49 16.70 18.43
N ILE A 549 -24.76 16.71 18.88
CA ILE A 549 -25.82 17.57 18.34
C ILE A 549 -26.48 18.35 19.47
N ILE A 550 -26.91 19.59 19.20
CA ILE A 550 -27.69 20.44 20.11
C ILE A 550 -29.16 20.61 19.64
N ARG A 551 -29.41 20.27 18.40
CA ARG A 551 -30.70 20.34 17.71
C ARG A 551 -30.81 19.21 16.69
N ASP A 552 -31.98 18.98 16.18
CA ASP A 552 -32.23 18.00 15.13
C ASP A 552 -31.40 18.32 13.89
N THR A 553 -30.77 17.29 13.34
CA THR A 553 -29.84 17.38 12.19
C THR A 553 -29.80 16.09 11.38
N THR A 554 -28.88 15.99 10.46
CA THR A 554 -28.65 14.77 9.67
C THR A 554 -27.19 14.36 9.71
N VAL A 555 -26.92 13.05 9.65
CA VAL A 555 -25.57 12.49 9.46
C VAL A 555 -25.44 11.98 8.04
N THR A 556 -24.44 12.49 7.31
CA THR A 556 -24.19 12.18 5.90
C THR A 556 -22.99 11.26 5.76
N PHE A 557 -23.12 10.26 4.88
CA PHE A 557 -22.03 9.35 4.51
C PHE A 557 -21.79 9.34 3.01
N THR A 558 -20.52 9.16 2.63
CA THR A 558 -20.04 8.99 1.26
C THR A 558 -19.07 7.84 1.19
N THR A 559 -18.66 7.43 -0.02
CA THR A 559 -17.62 6.43 -0.25
C THR A 559 -16.69 6.89 -1.36
N SER A 560 -15.44 6.44 -1.36
CA SER A 560 -14.41 6.78 -2.35
C SER A 560 -14.74 6.33 -3.79
N ARG A 561 -15.73 5.44 -3.97
CA ARG A 561 -16.35 5.08 -5.26
C ARG A 561 -17.81 4.71 -5.03
N PRO A 562 -18.71 4.79 -6.04
CA PRO A 562 -20.12 4.42 -5.87
C PRO A 562 -20.28 2.99 -5.37
N MET A 563 -20.88 2.81 -4.18
CA MET A 563 -21.12 1.51 -3.55
C MET A 563 -22.45 1.51 -2.80
N LYS A 564 -23.07 0.32 -2.67
CA LYS A 564 -24.18 0.11 -1.77
C LYS A 564 -23.68 0.26 -0.34
N MET A 565 -24.37 1.08 0.48
CA MET A 565 -24.18 1.15 1.93
C MET A 565 -25.43 0.62 2.64
N VAL A 566 -25.24 -0.08 3.75
CA VAL A 566 -26.32 -0.56 4.63
C VAL A 566 -26.05 -0.13 6.06
N TYR A 567 -27.13 0.15 6.82
CA TYR A 567 -26.99 0.67 8.18
C TYR A 567 -28.06 0.16 9.15
N THR A 568 -27.80 0.33 10.45
CA THR A 568 -28.73 0.16 11.56
C THR A 568 -28.66 1.38 12.50
N LEU A 569 -29.72 1.62 13.28
CA LEU A 569 -29.80 2.72 14.25
C LEU A 569 -29.96 2.24 15.70
N ASP A 570 -30.13 0.95 15.91
CA ASP A 570 -30.34 0.28 17.18
C ASP A 570 -29.08 -0.31 17.81
N GLY A 571 -27.91 -0.05 17.18
CA GLY A 571 -26.63 -0.59 17.62
C GLY A 571 -26.37 -2.04 17.21
N THR A 572 -27.28 -2.71 16.50
CA THR A 572 -27.03 -4.03 15.92
C THR A 572 -26.04 -3.96 14.75
N THR A 573 -25.35 -5.06 14.47
CA THR A 573 -24.43 -5.12 13.32
C THR A 573 -25.22 -5.24 12.01
N PRO A 574 -25.07 -4.30 11.06
CA PRO A 574 -25.77 -4.37 9.78
C PRO A 574 -25.38 -5.63 9.00
N GLN A 575 -26.35 -6.16 8.26
CA GLN A 575 -26.22 -7.28 7.35
C GLN A 575 -26.40 -6.79 5.90
N PRO A 576 -26.02 -7.55 4.87
CA PRO A 576 -26.22 -7.14 3.47
C PRO A 576 -27.68 -6.82 3.11
N THR A 577 -28.64 -7.32 3.91
CA THR A 577 -30.09 -7.11 3.78
C THR A 577 -30.65 -5.99 4.66
N SER A 578 -29.82 -5.34 5.48
CA SER A 578 -30.22 -4.21 6.34
C SER A 578 -30.65 -3.00 5.50
N ALA A 579 -31.20 -1.97 6.16
CA ALA A 579 -31.66 -0.75 5.51
C ALA A 579 -30.57 -0.14 4.62
N VAL A 580 -30.93 0.19 3.40
CA VAL A 580 -30.01 0.76 2.41
C VAL A 580 -29.91 2.27 2.63
N TYR A 581 -28.68 2.79 2.76
CA TYR A 581 -28.43 4.22 2.83
C TYR A 581 -28.68 4.88 1.47
N GLN A 582 -29.67 5.74 1.39
CA GLN A 582 -30.04 6.47 0.16
C GLN A 582 -29.99 7.98 0.33
N GLN A 583 -30.10 8.46 1.56
CA GLN A 583 -30.10 9.88 1.91
C GLN A 583 -29.52 10.09 3.31
N PRO A 584 -29.12 11.32 3.68
CA PRO A 584 -28.62 11.63 5.02
C PRO A 584 -29.57 11.13 6.12
N ILE A 585 -29.01 10.52 7.17
CA ILE A 585 -29.77 9.90 8.27
C ILE A 585 -30.23 10.99 9.22
N PRO A 586 -31.54 11.20 9.42
CA PRO A 586 -32.06 12.18 10.38
C PRO A 586 -31.81 11.71 11.82
N VAL A 587 -31.35 12.62 12.68
CA VAL A 587 -31.08 12.38 14.09
C VAL A 587 -31.66 13.53 14.94
N SER A 588 -32.42 13.18 15.97
CA SER A 588 -33.07 14.15 16.89
C SER A 588 -32.70 13.93 18.36
N GLY A 589 -32.00 12.85 18.68
CA GLY A 589 -31.56 12.44 19.99
C GLY A 589 -30.33 11.54 19.92
N ASN A 590 -30.04 10.86 21.03
CA ASN A 590 -28.97 9.88 21.09
C ASN A 590 -29.23 8.71 20.12
N ALA A 591 -28.24 8.31 19.37
CA ALA A 591 -28.33 7.20 18.43
C ALA A 591 -26.96 6.51 18.24
N ILE A 592 -27.00 5.25 17.87
CA ILE A 592 -25.79 4.49 17.48
C ILE A 592 -25.98 4.07 16.02
N ILE A 593 -25.33 4.77 15.11
CA ILE A 593 -25.35 4.45 13.68
C ILE A 593 -24.23 3.44 13.42
N LYS A 594 -24.60 2.23 13.00
CA LYS A 594 -23.63 1.27 12.44
C LYS A 594 -23.84 1.17 10.95
N ILE A 595 -22.79 1.37 10.17
CA ILE A 595 -22.86 1.47 8.71
C ILE A 595 -21.68 0.75 8.06
N ALA A 596 -21.94 0.10 6.92
CA ALA A 596 -20.90 -0.57 6.12
C ALA A 596 -21.25 -0.52 4.64
N THR A 597 -20.23 -0.64 3.78
CA THR A 597 -20.41 -0.85 2.33
C THR A 597 -20.58 -2.34 2.03
N VAL A 598 -21.24 -2.65 0.92
CA VAL A 598 -21.53 -4.03 0.49
C VAL A 598 -21.15 -4.19 -0.98
N LEU A 599 -20.29 -5.19 -1.26
CA LEU A 599 -19.97 -5.63 -2.62
C LEU A 599 -21.14 -6.43 -3.24
N PRO A 600 -21.23 -6.53 -4.56
CA PRO A 600 -22.22 -7.38 -5.21
C PRO A 600 -22.17 -8.86 -4.79
N SER A 601 -21.02 -9.35 -4.33
CA SER A 601 -20.84 -10.69 -3.75
C SER A 601 -21.52 -10.88 -2.38
N GLY A 602 -21.97 -9.80 -1.75
CA GLY A 602 -22.48 -9.78 -0.37
C GLY A 602 -21.39 -9.56 0.69
N LYS A 603 -20.10 -9.56 0.32
CA LYS A 603 -19.02 -9.25 1.25
C LYS A 603 -19.08 -7.79 1.66
N MET A 604 -18.85 -7.52 2.95
CA MET A 604 -18.98 -6.19 3.52
C MET A 604 -17.61 -5.62 3.92
N SER A 605 -17.52 -4.30 3.95
CA SER A 605 -16.43 -3.60 4.63
C SER A 605 -16.45 -3.85 6.14
N ARG A 606 -15.44 -3.38 6.86
CA ARG A 606 -15.56 -3.22 8.31
C ARG A 606 -16.77 -2.33 8.62
N VAL A 607 -17.47 -2.66 9.70
CA VAL A 607 -18.58 -1.84 10.17
C VAL A 607 -18.03 -0.62 10.89
N ARG A 608 -18.46 0.55 10.47
CA ARG A 608 -18.17 1.79 11.15
C ARG A 608 -19.28 2.09 12.14
N THR A 609 -18.92 2.49 13.38
CA THR A 609 -19.85 2.91 14.41
C THR A 609 -19.71 4.40 14.63
N VAL A 610 -20.81 5.14 14.52
CA VAL A 610 -20.89 6.57 14.84
C VAL A 610 -21.89 6.75 15.97
N VAL A 611 -21.40 7.25 17.11
CA VAL A 611 -22.22 7.57 18.26
C VAL A 611 -22.71 9.00 18.14
N VAL A 612 -24.02 9.18 18.10
CA VAL A 612 -24.66 10.51 18.13
C VAL A 612 -25.11 10.79 19.54
N GLU A 613 -24.67 11.91 20.11
CA GLU A 613 -25.08 12.37 21.45
C GLU A 613 -25.75 13.75 21.37
N LYS A 614 -26.94 13.85 21.91
CA LYS A 614 -27.60 15.16 22.11
C LYS A 614 -27.10 15.77 23.42
N GLN A 615 -26.48 16.93 23.33
CA GLN A 615 -25.87 17.61 24.47
C GLN A 615 -26.43 19.04 24.60
N ASN A 616 -26.33 19.60 25.81
CA ASN A 616 -26.37 21.03 26.04
C ASN A 616 -24.93 21.57 26.04
N TYR A 617 -24.77 22.87 25.88
CA TYR A 617 -23.45 23.50 26.02
C TYR A 617 -22.88 23.27 27.43
N ALA A 618 -21.70 22.68 27.55
CA ALA A 618 -20.98 22.61 28.81
C ALA A 618 -20.67 24.05 29.29
N PRO A 619 -20.98 24.41 30.54
CA PRO A 619 -20.77 25.77 31.04
C PRO A 619 -19.29 26.07 31.18
N ALA A 620 -18.89 27.29 30.84
CA ALA A 620 -17.52 27.76 31.05
C ALA A 620 -17.20 27.89 32.56
N ALA A 621 -15.95 27.61 32.90
CA ALA A 621 -15.44 27.81 34.25
C ALA A 621 -15.20 29.30 34.54
N ILE A 622 -15.43 29.70 35.77
CA ILE A 622 -15.11 31.04 36.28
C ILE A 622 -13.69 30.94 36.89
N VAL A 623 -12.74 31.62 36.30
CA VAL A 623 -11.34 31.62 36.78
C VAL A 623 -10.97 33.05 37.15
N ALA A 624 -10.57 33.22 38.41
CA ALA A 624 -10.09 34.53 38.88
C ALA A 624 -8.63 34.71 38.43
N GLU A 625 -8.35 35.81 37.72
CA GLU A 625 -7.01 36.21 37.28
C GLU A 625 -6.24 35.11 36.46
N PRO A 626 -6.79 34.67 35.33
CA PRO A 626 -6.16 33.64 34.56
C PRO A 626 -4.78 34.11 34.05
N LYS A 627 -3.74 33.28 34.23
CA LYS A 627 -2.38 33.53 33.72
C LYS A 627 -2.16 32.73 32.45
N GLN A 628 -1.51 33.31 31.48
CA GLN A 628 -1.26 32.68 30.20
C GLN A 628 -0.40 31.40 30.31
N GLY A 629 -0.77 30.39 29.52
CA GLY A 629 -0.05 29.13 29.39
C GLY A 629 -0.65 27.98 30.21
N LEU A 630 -0.01 26.84 30.15
CA LEU A 630 -0.40 25.61 30.84
C LEU A 630 0.70 25.20 31.84
N LYS A 631 0.32 24.72 33.01
CA LYS A 631 1.27 24.12 33.96
C LYS A 631 1.63 22.72 33.52
N VAL A 632 2.93 22.43 33.31
CA VAL A 632 3.40 21.13 32.90
C VAL A 632 4.28 20.50 33.97
N ARG A 633 4.04 19.22 34.20
CA ARG A 633 4.92 18.34 35.05
C ARG A 633 5.45 17.21 34.18
N ARG A 634 6.71 16.83 34.39
CA ARG A 634 7.38 15.75 33.70
C ARG A 634 7.94 14.71 34.65
N VAL A 635 7.78 13.44 34.33
CA VAL A 635 8.23 12.29 35.10
C VAL A 635 9.10 11.41 34.20
N LYS A 636 10.30 11.01 34.66
CA LYS A 636 11.19 10.11 33.91
C LYS A 636 10.65 8.69 33.92
N GLY A 637 10.78 7.99 32.80
CA GLY A 637 10.42 6.59 32.64
C GLY A 637 9.93 6.27 31.24
N ASN A 638 9.95 5.00 30.88
CA ASN A 638 9.38 4.50 29.62
C ASN A 638 7.97 3.97 29.89
N TYR A 639 6.98 4.74 29.49
CA TYR A 639 5.57 4.43 29.69
C TYR A 639 4.91 4.19 28.34
N LEU A 640 4.18 3.10 28.19
CA LEU A 640 3.38 2.78 27.02
C LEU A 640 1.92 3.20 27.21
N ARG A 641 1.46 3.27 28.45
CA ARG A 641 0.10 3.62 28.85
C ARG A 641 0.09 4.62 29.98
N VAL A 642 -0.98 5.42 30.07
CA VAL A 642 -1.13 6.45 31.08
C VAL A 642 -1.42 5.85 32.46
N ASP A 643 -2.08 4.68 32.52
CA ASP A 643 -2.34 3.96 33.78
C ASP A 643 -1.08 3.34 34.43
N GLU A 644 0.03 3.26 33.72
CA GLU A 644 1.34 2.87 34.27
C GLU A 644 2.00 4.01 35.07
N LEU A 645 1.49 5.25 34.97
CA LEU A 645 2.07 6.45 35.58
C LEU A 645 1.61 6.62 37.00
N ASN A 646 2.56 6.71 37.93
CA ASN A 646 2.34 7.25 39.27
C ASN A 646 2.80 8.71 39.31
N TRP A 647 1.87 9.63 39.19
CA TRP A 647 2.12 11.08 39.15
C TRP A 647 2.64 11.63 40.51
N THR A 648 2.64 10.83 41.55
CA THR A 648 3.22 11.16 42.86
C THR A 648 4.68 10.79 42.97
N ASP A 649 5.21 9.94 42.07
CA ASP A 649 6.63 9.64 41.96
C ASP A 649 7.40 10.87 41.46
N SER A 650 8.62 11.00 41.86
CA SER A 650 9.49 12.15 41.69
C SER A 650 9.28 12.94 40.41
N VAL A 651 8.57 14.05 40.50
CA VAL A 651 8.46 15.05 39.42
C VAL A 651 9.89 15.50 39.10
N TRP A 652 10.31 15.27 37.85
CA TRP A 652 11.65 15.63 37.41
C TRP A 652 11.74 17.12 37.06
N GLN A 653 10.66 17.68 36.45
CA GLN A 653 10.62 19.07 36.00
C GLN A 653 9.19 19.61 36.02
N GLU A 654 9.05 20.82 36.54
CA GLU A 654 7.82 21.63 36.42
C GLU A 654 8.11 22.93 35.67
N SER A 655 7.19 23.37 34.84
CA SER A 655 7.29 24.65 34.12
C SER A 655 5.90 25.10 33.65
N VAL A 656 5.82 26.35 33.15
CA VAL A 656 4.67 26.83 32.39
C VAL A 656 5.06 26.83 30.90
N ILE A 657 4.17 26.30 30.06
CA ILE A 657 4.35 26.23 28.61
C ILE A 657 3.27 27.04 27.90
N ALA A 658 3.59 27.63 26.74
CA ALA A 658 2.64 28.40 25.97
C ALA A 658 1.68 27.52 25.14
N GLN A 659 2.14 26.33 24.73
CA GLN A 659 1.38 25.45 23.82
C GLN A 659 1.79 23.99 24.00
N PRO A 660 0.94 23.02 23.60
CA PRO A 660 1.17 21.58 23.82
C PRO A 660 2.48 21.03 23.25
N ASN A 661 2.98 21.56 22.13
CA ASN A 661 4.26 21.13 21.56
C ASN A 661 5.46 21.33 22.50
N GLU A 662 5.38 22.25 23.44
CA GLU A 662 6.41 22.50 24.45
C GLU A 662 6.41 21.49 25.61
N MET A 663 5.43 20.55 25.64
CA MET A 663 5.51 19.35 26.49
C MET A 663 6.73 18.49 26.12
N LYS A 664 7.15 18.54 24.86
CA LYS A 664 8.33 17.84 24.34
C LYS A 664 9.63 18.50 24.82
N ILE A 665 10.62 17.67 25.11
CA ILE A 665 12.00 18.13 25.35
C ILE A 665 12.81 17.68 24.14
N LYS A 666 13.67 18.57 23.62
CA LYS A 666 14.59 18.24 22.54
C LYS A 666 15.53 17.13 23.03
N GLN A 667 15.50 16.00 22.37
CA GLN A 667 16.40 14.88 22.64
C GLN A 667 17.55 14.92 21.64
N GLU A 668 18.75 14.52 22.08
CA GLU A 668 19.85 14.28 21.16
C GLU A 668 19.56 12.96 20.44
N GLU A 669 19.41 13.05 19.13
CA GLU A 669 19.10 11.93 18.24
C GLU A 669 20.40 11.23 17.83
N ASP A 670 20.99 10.45 18.71
CA ASP A 670 21.98 9.42 18.35
C ASP A 670 21.23 8.11 18.11
N ALA A 671 21.51 7.40 17.01
CA ALA A 671 20.90 6.09 16.70
C ALA A 671 21.03 5.08 17.86
N ALA A 672 22.05 5.24 18.72
CA ALA A 672 22.22 4.46 19.95
C ALA A 672 21.30 4.93 21.10
N THR A 673 20.89 6.20 21.13
CA THR A 673 20.06 6.82 22.18
C THR A 673 18.57 6.81 21.86
N LEU A 674 18.16 6.59 20.61
CA LEU A 674 16.77 6.36 20.22
C LEU A 674 16.12 5.16 20.94
N ARG A 675 16.89 4.39 21.70
CA ARG A 675 16.44 3.23 22.49
C ARG A 675 15.79 3.56 23.84
N GLY A 676 15.36 4.79 24.07
CA GLY A 676 14.55 5.12 25.25
C GLY A 676 15.33 5.42 26.54
N ALA A 677 16.64 5.70 26.46
CA ALA A 677 17.43 6.07 27.63
C ALA A 677 16.94 7.36 28.34
N ASN A 678 16.19 8.21 27.65
CA ASN A 678 15.67 9.48 28.15
C ASN A 678 14.15 9.63 28.02
N ASN A 679 13.40 8.52 28.01
CA ASN A 679 11.95 8.58 27.93
C ASN A 679 11.35 9.22 29.19
N TYR A 680 10.23 9.90 29.01
CA TYR A 680 9.48 10.58 30.05
C TYR A 680 8.00 10.65 29.70
N ALA A 681 7.17 10.93 30.69
CA ALA A 681 5.79 11.35 30.51
C ALA A 681 5.63 12.81 30.90
N ALA A 682 4.74 13.52 30.24
CA ALA A 682 4.38 14.90 30.58
C ALA A 682 2.86 15.03 30.72
N ILE A 683 2.43 15.78 31.75
CA ILE A 683 1.06 16.20 31.94
C ILE A 683 0.99 17.73 31.94
N ALA A 684 0.12 18.32 31.13
CA ALA A 684 -0.16 19.75 31.13
C ALA A 684 -1.60 20.00 31.55
N GLU A 685 -1.78 20.94 32.46
CA GLU A 685 -3.08 21.28 33.04
C GLU A 685 -3.31 22.80 32.99
N GLY A 686 -4.57 23.18 32.78
CA GLY A 686 -5.02 24.56 32.72
C GLY A 686 -6.38 24.67 32.07
N TYR A 687 -6.58 25.69 31.27
CA TYR A 687 -7.86 25.99 30.59
C TYR A 687 -7.62 26.30 29.12
N ILE A 688 -8.62 25.95 28.29
CA ILE A 688 -8.70 26.33 26.90
C ILE A 688 -9.84 27.33 26.71
N TYR A 689 -9.60 28.44 26.02
CA TYR A 689 -10.62 29.42 25.71
C TYR A 689 -11.41 29.08 24.45
N VAL A 690 -12.74 29.00 24.58
CA VAL A 690 -13.69 28.80 23.48
C VAL A 690 -14.30 30.15 23.10
N PRO A 691 -14.20 30.61 21.85
CA PRO A 691 -14.54 31.98 21.47
C PRO A 691 -16.04 32.27 21.39
N GLU A 692 -16.88 31.26 21.18
CA GLU A 692 -18.34 31.39 21.07
C GLU A 692 -19.03 30.05 21.39
N ASP A 693 -20.32 30.06 21.72
CA ASP A 693 -21.11 28.85 21.90
C ASP A 693 -21.14 28.02 20.61
N GLY A 694 -20.95 26.71 20.72
CA GLY A 694 -20.95 25.85 19.51
C GLY A 694 -20.68 24.38 19.78
N VAL A 695 -20.91 23.57 18.76
CA VAL A 695 -20.37 22.21 18.69
C VAL A 695 -19.00 22.27 18.05
N TYR A 696 -18.00 21.82 18.78
CA TYR A 696 -16.60 21.84 18.35
C TYR A 696 -16.11 20.44 18.12
N TYR A 697 -15.52 20.22 16.94
CA TYR A 697 -14.73 19.05 16.62
C TYR A 697 -13.28 19.31 17.01
N LEU A 698 -12.68 18.38 17.73
CA LEU A 698 -11.32 18.44 18.25
C LEU A 698 -10.48 17.32 17.63
N SER A 699 -9.23 17.61 17.35
CA SER A 699 -8.26 16.65 16.82
C SER A 699 -6.91 16.86 17.50
N SER A 700 -6.22 15.76 17.91
CA SER A 700 -4.88 15.83 18.51
C SER A 700 -4.17 14.49 18.44
N ARG A 701 -2.82 14.54 18.52
CA ARG A 701 -1.93 13.37 18.65
C ARG A 701 -1.44 13.12 20.08
N LEU A 702 -1.94 13.86 21.05
CA LEU A 702 -1.69 13.61 22.47
C LEU A 702 -2.13 12.18 22.85
N ASP A 703 -1.45 11.55 23.81
CA ASP A 703 -1.88 10.25 24.35
C ASP A 703 -3.25 10.37 24.96
N GLN A 704 -3.50 11.43 25.75
CA GLN A 704 -4.84 11.76 26.22
C GLN A 704 -5.08 13.27 26.15
N LEU A 705 -6.31 13.64 25.77
CA LEU A 705 -6.85 14.99 25.92
C LEU A 705 -8.15 14.91 26.72
N TRP A 706 -8.22 15.67 27.78
CA TRP A 706 -9.40 15.83 28.65
C TRP A 706 -9.89 17.26 28.56
N ILE A 707 -11.21 17.41 28.46
CA ILE A 707 -11.90 18.71 28.53
C ILE A 707 -13.08 18.57 29.49
N ASP A 708 -13.27 19.54 30.40
CA ASP A 708 -14.30 19.50 31.45
C ASP A 708 -14.31 18.15 32.23
N ASN A 709 -13.10 17.63 32.55
CA ASN A 709 -12.87 16.34 33.21
C ASN A 709 -13.39 15.11 32.44
N GLN A 710 -13.68 15.24 31.16
CA GLN A 710 -14.04 14.13 30.27
C GLN A 710 -12.85 13.77 29.39
N LEU A 711 -12.49 12.50 29.32
CA LEU A 711 -11.52 12.00 28.33
C LEU A 711 -12.16 12.09 26.92
N VAL A 712 -11.66 12.99 26.10
CA VAL A 712 -12.24 13.28 24.78
C VAL A 712 -11.44 12.68 23.64
N ILE A 713 -10.13 12.55 23.81
CA ILE A 713 -9.24 11.88 22.84
C ILE A 713 -8.30 10.95 23.60
N SER A 714 -8.15 9.71 23.12
CA SER A 714 -7.12 8.77 23.54
C SER A 714 -6.42 8.17 22.33
N ASN A 715 -5.09 8.34 22.25
CA ASN A 715 -4.21 7.73 21.26
C ASN A 715 -3.15 6.85 21.94
N GLU A 716 -3.44 6.35 23.14
CA GLU A 716 -2.52 5.47 23.88
C GLU A 716 -2.20 4.21 23.09
N GLY A 717 -0.92 3.86 22.99
CA GLY A 717 -0.45 2.69 22.26
C GLY A 717 -0.51 2.82 20.74
N GLU A 718 -0.94 3.96 20.20
CA GLU A 718 -1.01 4.24 18.77
C GLU A 718 0.25 4.93 18.25
N VAL A 719 0.53 4.77 16.96
CA VAL A 719 1.65 5.46 16.29
C VAL A 719 1.30 6.93 16.08
N LYS A 720 1.93 7.82 16.84
CA LYS A 720 1.61 9.27 16.85
C LYS A 720 1.90 10.00 15.54
N ALA A 721 2.72 9.44 14.66
CA ALA A 721 3.01 10.05 13.34
C ALA A 721 1.74 10.36 12.55
N VAL A 722 0.79 9.45 12.61
CA VAL A 722 -0.38 9.41 11.73
C VAL A 722 -1.69 9.27 12.49
N SER A 723 -1.65 8.85 13.77
CA SER A 723 -2.84 8.76 14.61
C SER A 723 -3.23 10.14 15.12
N SER A 724 -4.41 10.56 14.75
CA SER A 724 -5.03 11.77 15.27
C SER A 724 -6.52 11.45 15.41
N ARG A 725 -6.94 11.24 16.66
CA ARG A 725 -8.33 10.96 16.97
C ARG A 725 -9.13 12.26 16.95
N ASP A 726 -10.35 12.19 16.45
CA ASP A 726 -11.30 13.28 16.45
C ASP A 726 -12.46 12.95 17.37
N THR A 727 -12.95 13.99 18.02
CA THR A 727 -14.17 13.95 18.86
C THR A 727 -14.96 15.22 18.67
N SER A 728 -16.20 15.27 19.19
CA SER A 728 -16.98 16.49 19.24
C SER A 728 -17.57 16.74 20.61
N LEU A 729 -17.72 18.02 20.98
CA LEU A 729 -18.29 18.51 22.23
C LEU A 729 -19.13 19.74 21.97
N ALA A 730 -20.22 19.94 22.78
CA ALA A 730 -20.96 21.19 22.82
C ALA A 730 -20.42 22.06 23.97
N LEU A 731 -19.75 23.18 23.64
CA LEU A 731 -19.11 24.06 24.61
C LEU A 731 -19.71 25.46 24.57
N ALA A 732 -19.92 26.06 25.74
CA ALA A 732 -20.25 27.47 25.86
C ALA A 732 -19.02 28.34 25.62
N LYS A 733 -19.21 29.58 25.28
CA LYS A 733 -18.11 30.58 25.22
C LYS A 733 -17.45 30.73 26.59
N GLY A 734 -16.11 30.70 26.64
CA GLY A 734 -15.34 30.91 27.85
C GLY A 734 -14.24 29.90 28.07
N LEU A 735 -13.80 29.77 29.32
CA LEU A 735 -12.69 28.90 29.72
C LEU A 735 -13.20 27.50 30.09
N HIS A 736 -12.58 26.45 29.55
CA HIS A 736 -12.87 25.06 29.89
C HIS A 736 -11.62 24.37 30.46
N PRO A 737 -11.71 23.69 31.61
CA PRO A 737 -10.60 22.90 32.14
C PRO A 737 -10.04 21.93 31.10
N VAL A 738 -8.72 21.93 30.94
CA VAL A 738 -8.03 21.03 30.03
C VAL A 738 -6.91 20.29 30.74
N LYS A 739 -6.79 18.99 30.47
CA LYS A 739 -5.65 18.15 30.85
C LYS A 739 -5.14 17.42 29.63
N MET A 740 -3.85 17.46 29.40
CA MET A 740 -3.16 16.86 28.27
C MET A 740 -2.07 15.91 28.77
N VAL A 741 -1.98 14.72 28.19
CA VAL A 741 -0.94 13.75 28.52
C VAL A 741 -0.15 13.39 27.27
N PHE A 742 1.17 13.37 27.44
CA PHE A 742 2.12 12.96 26.40
C PHE A 742 3.09 11.93 26.99
N LEU A 743 3.24 10.80 26.31
CA LEU A 743 4.21 9.76 26.59
C LEU A 743 5.32 9.80 25.54
N SER A 744 6.54 10.08 26.00
CA SER A 744 7.74 10.07 25.13
C SER A 744 8.23 8.65 24.97
N ASN A 745 7.78 7.96 23.91
CA ASN A 745 8.15 6.59 23.58
C ASN A 745 8.27 6.41 22.06
N ILE A 746 8.77 5.24 21.65
CA ILE A 746 8.82 4.82 20.24
C ILE A 746 7.80 3.72 20.05
N ILE A 747 6.78 3.98 19.23
CA ILE A 747 5.75 2.99 18.89
C ILE A 747 5.71 2.84 17.38
N GLY A 748 5.77 1.60 16.90
CA GLY A 748 5.70 1.29 15.46
C GLY A 748 6.79 2.01 14.65
N GLY A 749 8.01 2.09 15.18
CA GLY A 749 9.13 2.74 14.53
C GLY A 749 9.07 4.28 14.48
N TRP A 750 8.14 4.91 15.23
CA TRP A 750 8.01 6.36 15.27
C TRP A 750 8.24 6.91 16.68
N PRO A 751 9.25 7.78 16.88
CA PRO A 751 9.43 8.49 18.13
C PRO A 751 8.29 9.49 18.38
N GLY A 752 7.63 9.38 19.54
CA GLY A 752 6.50 10.25 19.87
C GLY A 752 6.83 11.74 19.81
N TRP A 753 8.07 12.12 20.15
CA TRP A 753 8.55 13.51 20.14
C TRP A 753 8.74 14.11 18.75
N TRP A 754 8.68 13.33 17.67
CA TRP A 754 8.65 13.85 16.30
C TRP A 754 7.27 14.37 15.91
N SER A 755 6.24 14.04 16.66
CA SER A 755 4.85 14.38 16.31
C SER A 755 4.49 15.81 16.71
N ASP A 756 3.57 16.42 15.98
CA ASP A 756 2.89 17.66 16.36
C ASP A 756 1.81 17.36 17.38
N LEU A 757 1.97 17.86 18.62
CA LEU A 757 1.05 17.66 19.72
C LEU A 757 -0.04 18.75 19.81
N SER A 758 -0.14 19.64 18.83
CA SER A 758 -1.16 20.70 18.82
C SER A 758 -2.56 20.11 18.99
N VAL A 759 -3.39 20.83 19.69
CA VAL A 759 -4.84 20.64 19.65
C VAL A 759 -5.37 21.45 18.49
N GLU A 760 -6.09 20.81 17.60
CA GLU A 760 -6.79 21.45 16.49
C GLU A 760 -8.29 21.46 16.77
N MET A 761 -8.97 22.55 16.42
CA MET A 761 -10.38 22.75 16.69
C MET A 761 -11.09 23.32 15.46
N ARG A 762 -12.30 22.83 15.17
CA ARG A 762 -13.21 23.46 14.20
C ARG A 762 -14.64 23.47 14.75
N LYS A 763 -15.36 24.54 14.50
CA LYS A 763 -16.81 24.57 14.77
C LYS A 763 -17.57 23.70 13.73
N ASP A 764 -18.73 23.17 14.08
CA ASP A 764 -19.58 22.35 13.18
C ASP A 764 -19.92 23.05 11.86
N THR A 765 -20.01 24.39 11.87
CA THR A 765 -20.24 25.23 10.69
C THR A 765 -19.01 25.43 9.81
N ALA A 766 -17.81 25.07 10.28
CA ALA A 766 -16.55 25.19 9.54
C ALA A 766 -16.14 23.86 8.88
N THR A 767 -15.40 23.93 7.76
CA THR A 767 -14.94 22.76 7.03
C THR A 767 -13.49 22.38 7.33
N LYS A 768 -12.71 23.29 7.94
CA LYS A 768 -11.28 23.09 8.20
C LYS A 768 -10.97 23.24 9.68
N PHE A 769 -10.09 22.39 10.17
CA PHE A 769 -9.49 22.54 11.49
C PHE A 769 -8.47 23.69 11.51
N SER A 770 -8.37 24.37 12.65
CA SER A 770 -7.32 25.34 12.96
C SER A 770 -6.66 24.98 14.28
N LYS A 771 -5.35 25.19 14.39
CA LYS A 771 -4.64 25.02 15.66
C LYS A 771 -5.15 26.02 16.69
N VAL A 772 -5.35 25.53 17.91
CA VAL A 772 -5.60 26.40 19.06
C VAL A 772 -4.35 27.20 19.32
N SER A 773 -4.46 28.54 19.34
CA SER A 773 -3.32 29.44 19.52
C SER A 773 -2.84 29.45 20.98
N SER A 774 -1.59 29.84 21.20
CA SER A 774 -1.01 29.99 22.56
C SER A 774 -1.80 30.96 23.43
N GLU A 775 -2.43 31.96 22.86
CA GLU A 775 -3.28 32.97 23.56
C GLU A 775 -4.57 32.37 24.12
N GLN A 776 -5.00 31.22 23.63
CA GLN A 776 -6.21 30.54 24.09
C GLN A 776 -5.95 29.60 25.29
N TYR A 777 -4.71 29.46 25.75
CA TYR A 777 -4.37 28.66 26.91
C TYR A 777 -4.05 29.55 28.13
N CYS A 778 -4.61 29.16 29.29
CA CYS A 778 -4.28 29.81 30.57
C CYS A 778 -4.34 28.79 31.73
N HIS A 779 -3.83 29.20 32.91
CA HIS A 779 -3.85 28.42 34.15
C HIS A 779 -4.18 29.27 35.35
#